data_01fc1ab0b7747a602b576209b1cd77bc
#
_entry.id   01fc1ab0b7747a602b576209b1cd77bc
#
_cell.length_a   1.000
_cell.length_b   1.000
_cell.length_c   1.000
_cell.angle_alpha   90.00
_cell.angle_beta   90.00
_cell.angle_gamma   90.00
#
_symmetry.space_group_name_H-M   'P 1'
#
loop_
_entity.id
_entity.type
_entity.pdbx_description
1 polymer ?
#
loop_
_entity_poly.entity_id
_entity_poly.type
_entity_poly.pdbx_seq_one_letter_code
_entity_poly.pdbx_strand_id
1 'polypeptide(L)'
;MKTTSFILALILSASLAKAQNAPQVSYFPLQDVKLLDSPFLQAQQTDLHYILALDPDRLLAPFLREAGLTPKAPSYTNWENTGLDGHIGGHYLSALSMMYAATGDTAVYNRLNYMLGELHRAQQAVGTGFIGGTPGSLQLWKEIKAGNIRASGFDLNGKWVPLYNIHKTYAGLRDAYIYANSDLARQMLISLTDWMIDITSGLSDKQIQDMLRSEHGGLNETFADVAEITGDKKYLELARRFSHEVILDPLIKDEDRLTGMHANTQIPKVIGYKRVAELSQDDKNWNHAAEWDHAARFFWNTVVNHRSVCIGGNSVREHFHPADNFTSMLNDVQGPETCNTYNMLRLTKMLYQNSQNPYHANEPDPTYVNYYERALYNHILASQEPDKGGFVYFTPMRPGHYRVYSQPETSMWCCVGSGLENHTKYGEFIYAHQKDTLYVNLFIPSQLTWKEQGITLTQETRFPDDGKVTLRMDEAPKKKFTLMIRIPEWAKNSKDYAITINGKKSQFVIRPGESIYLPIHRKWKKGDVITFNLPMEVSLEQIPDKKDYYAFLYGPIVLAASTSTEHLDGLYADDSRGGHIAHGKQIPLQEVPMLIGNPNSIRNSLHKKSENLLTFSYNGEVYPAQGKALELVPFFRLHNSRYAVYFRQTSEEQFKAIQEEMAMAERKATELANQTIDLIFPGEQQPESDHGIQYEQAETGTNKDRHFRRARGWFSYNLKVKEEASRIMITVRKDERNKVTILLNNEKLAVNPTISEADKDGFTTLSWLLPQKLKAGSYPIRFSPDGTEWTPAIYEIRLLK
;
A
#
# COMPACT_ATOMS: atom_id res chain seq x y z
N MET A 1 15.69 59.29 -22.91
CA MET A 1 15.13 57.95 -23.12
C MET A 1 16.27 56.99 -23.47
N LYS A 2 16.81 56.25 -22.52
CA LYS A 2 17.71 55.11 -22.63
C LYS A 2 18.35 54.92 -21.25
N THR A 3 17.67 54.29 -20.31
CA THR A 3 18.23 53.73 -19.05
C THR A 3 17.12 53.04 -18.31
N THR A 4 16.72 51.85 -18.77
CA THR A 4 15.90 50.90 -18.00
C THR A 4 15.87 49.54 -18.71
N SER A 5 17.01 48.91 -18.86
CA SER A 5 17.11 47.53 -19.40
C SER A 5 18.33 46.77 -18.94
N PHE A 6 18.90 47.09 -17.76
CA PHE A 6 20.12 46.40 -17.28
C PHE A 6 20.02 45.83 -15.86
N ILE A 7 18.83 45.79 -15.23
CA ILE A 7 18.65 45.27 -13.86
C ILE A 7 17.92 43.90 -13.83
N LEU A 8 17.36 43.42 -14.94
CA LEU A 8 16.64 42.15 -14.97
C LEU A 8 17.50 40.93 -15.34
N ALA A 9 18.74 41.13 -15.78
CA ALA A 9 19.65 40.05 -16.18
C ALA A 9 20.63 39.59 -15.07
N LEU A 10 20.65 40.26 -13.91
CA LEU A 10 21.55 39.90 -12.79
C LEU A 10 20.85 39.09 -11.67
N ILE A 11 19.55 38.82 -11.73
CA ILE A 11 18.82 38.04 -10.71
C ILE A 11 18.67 36.57 -11.13
N LEU A 12 18.89 36.22 -12.41
CA LEU A 12 18.83 34.81 -12.88
C LEU A 12 20.18 34.07 -12.85
N SER A 13 21.27 34.71 -12.50
CA SER A 13 22.60 34.07 -12.45
C SER A 13 23.13 33.78 -11.04
N ALA A 14 22.34 34.03 -10.00
CA ALA A 14 22.73 33.79 -8.60
C ALA A 14 22.14 32.53 -7.99
N SER A 15 21.35 31.74 -8.72
CA SER A 15 20.77 30.50 -8.23
C SER A 15 21.48 29.21 -8.65
N LEU A 16 22.68 29.33 -9.24
CA LEU A 16 23.58 28.20 -9.50
C LEU A 16 24.73 28.12 -8.47
N ALA A 17 24.50 28.61 -7.25
CA ALA A 17 25.42 28.45 -6.14
C ALA A 17 25.09 27.15 -5.39
N LYS A 18 25.95 26.14 -5.65
CA LYS A 18 26.19 24.94 -4.82
C LYS A 18 24.91 24.30 -4.24
N ALA A 19 24.48 23.23 -4.84
CA ALA A 19 23.77 22.20 -4.12
C ALA A 19 24.65 21.80 -2.93
N GLN A 20 24.45 22.44 -1.77
CA GLN A 20 24.93 21.89 -0.52
C GLN A 20 24.25 20.54 -0.42
N ASN A 21 25.04 19.47 -0.29
CA ASN A 21 24.49 18.12 -0.09
C ASN A 21 23.44 18.21 1.01
N ALA A 22 22.21 17.79 0.68
CA ALA A 22 21.12 17.71 1.66
C ALA A 22 21.62 16.95 2.89
N PRO A 23 21.12 17.26 4.10
CA PRO A 23 21.52 16.53 5.29
C PRO A 23 21.14 15.06 5.10
N GLN A 24 22.12 14.17 5.10
CA GLN A 24 21.89 12.74 5.05
C GLN A 24 21.78 12.21 6.46
N VAL A 25 20.58 11.77 6.85
CA VAL A 25 20.37 11.11 8.14
C VAL A 25 20.52 9.58 7.98
N SER A 26 20.86 8.91 9.07
CA SER A 26 20.93 7.46 9.18
C SER A 26 19.87 6.96 10.15
N TYR A 27 19.45 5.73 9.97
CA TYR A 27 18.52 5.04 10.86
C TYR A 27 19.26 4.09 11.78
N PHE A 28 18.65 3.77 12.91
CA PHE A 28 19.17 2.77 13.82
C PHE A 28 18.78 1.37 13.36
N PRO A 29 19.66 0.37 13.50
CA PRO A 29 19.31 -1.02 13.36
C PRO A 29 18.13 -1.40 14.28
N LEU A 30 17.26 -2.32 13.83
CA LEU A 30 16.08 -2.72 14.61
C LEU A 30 16.42 -3.24 16.01
N GLN A 31 17.53 -3.96 16.16
CA GLN A 31 18.00 -4.46 17.45
C GLN A 31 18.41 -3.37 18.45
N ASP A 32 18.65 -2.16 18.00
CA ASP A 32 19.05 -1.03 18.85
C ASP A 32 17.84 -0.19 19.32
N VAL A 33 16.61 -0.51 18.82
CA VAL A 33 15.36 0.18 19.19
C VAL A 33 14.36 -0.85 19.72
N LYS A 34 14.31 -1.01 21.04
CA LYS A 34 13.39 -1.93 21.70
C LYS A 34 12.05 -1.26 21.98
N LEU A 35 10.96 -1.83 21.51
CA LEU A 35 9.60 -1.38 21.85
C LEU A 35 9.30 -1.65 23.34
N LEU A 36 8.56 -0.73 23.97
CA LEU A 36 8.02 -0.88 25.31
C LEU A 36 6.49 -1.02 25.23
N ASP A 37 5.85 -1.28 26.39
CA ASP A 37 4.42 -1.51 26.51
C ASP A 37 3.59 -0.47 25.74
N SER A 38 2.88 -0.92 24.73
CA SER A 38 2.14 -0.10 23.76
C SER A 38 1.34 -0.96 22.80
N PRO A 39 0.38 -0.39 22.07
CA PRO A 39 -0.30 -1.08 20.98
C PRO A 39 0.67 -1.63 19.91
N PHE A 40 1.81 -0.99 19.70
CA PHE A 40 2.82 -1.45 18.74
C PHE A 40 3.59 -2.69 19.22
N LEU A 41 3.97 -2.74 20.50
CA LEU A 41 4.57 -3.95 21.06
C LEU A 41 3.57 -5.12 21.04
N GLN A 42 2.31 -4.86 21.38
CA GLN A 42 1.26 -5.87 21.30
C GLN A 42 1.09 -6.40 19.87
N ALA A 43 1.01 -5.49 18.90
CA ALA A 43 0.90 -5.87 17.48
C ALA A 43 2.12 -6.67 16.99
N GLN A 44 3.34 -6.31 17.42
CA GLN A 44 4.55 -7.07 17.10
C GLN A 44 4.52 -8.48 17.71
N GLN A 45 4.04 -8.63 18.94
CA GLN A 45 3.91 -9.94 19.60
C GLN A 45 2.83 -10.80 18.92
N THR A 46 1.70 -10.21 18.57
CA THR A 46 0.63 -10.86 17.81
C THR A 46 1.14 -11.36 16.47
N ASP A 47 1.92 -10.56 15.76
CA ASP A 47 2.56 -10.94 14.50
C ASP A 47 3.59 -12.06 14.67
N LEU A 48 4.40 -12.02 15.74
CA LEU A 48 5.33 -13.09 16.07
C LEU A 48 4.60 -14.44 16.20
N HIS A 49 3.44 -14.46 16.85
CA HIS A 49 2.63 -15.68 16.95
C HIS A 49 2.11 -16.12 15.58
N TYR A 50 1.64 -15.20 14.74
CA TYR A 50 1.17 -15.51 13.39
C TYR A 50 2.31 -16.06 12.52
N ILE A 51 3.50 -15.44 12.54
CA ILE A 51 4.70 -15.90 11.84
C ILE A 51 5.05 -17.34 12.26
N LEU A 52 5.02 -17.64 13.55
CA LEU A 52 5.35 -18.97 14.06
C LEU A 52 4.24 -20.02 13.84
N ALA A 53 3.00 -19.59 13.57
CA ALA A 53 1.90 -20.49 13.21
C ALA A 53 2.01 -20.99 11.75
N LEU A 54 2.70 -20.28 10.87
CA LEU A 54 2.90 -20.74 9.50
C LEU A 54 3.85 -21.96 9.44
N ASP A 55 3.47 -22.95 8.60
CA ASP A 55 4.29 -24.13 8.35
C ASP A 55 5.35 -23.85 7.28
N PRO A 56 6.65 -23.86 7.62
CA PRO A 56 7.72 -23.58 6.67
C PRO A 56 7.81 -24.62 5.54
N ASP A 57 7.47 -25.88 5.78
CA ASP A 57 7.54 -26.92 4.75
C ASP A 57 6.47 -26.73 3.67
N ARG A 58 5.30 -26.18 4.04
CA ARG A 58 4.27 -25.80 3.09
C ARG A 58 4.68 -24.59 2.24
N LEU A 59 5.37 -23.59 2.84
CA LEU A 59 5.90 -22.43 2.13
C LEU A 59 7.10 -22.78 1.22
N LEU A 60 7.86 -23.80 1.57
CA LEU A 60 8.99 -24.30 0.79
C LEU A 60 8.57 -25.20 -0.37
N ALA A 61 7.37 -25.79 -0.30
CA ALA A 61 6.92 -26.77 -1.28
C ALA A 61 6.98 -26.29 -2.74
N PRO A 62 6.58 -25.05 -3.10
CA PRO A 62 6.71 -24.55 -4.46
C PRO A 62 8.16 -24.54 -4.96
N PHE A 63 9.10 -24.08 -4.16
CA PHE A 63 10.51 -23.98 -4.53
C PHE A 63 11.16 -25.35 -4.73
N LEU A 64 10.84 -26.30 -3.84
CA LEU A 64 11.35 -27.67 -3.96
C LEU A 64 10.80 -28.35 -5.21
N ARG A 65 9.51 -28.18 -5.51
CA ARG A 65 8.87 -28.71 -6.72
C ARG A 65 9.55 -28.18 -7.99
N GLU A 66 9.73 -26.86 -8.10
CA GLU A 66 10.38 -26.24 -9.27
C GLU A 66 11.85 -26.64 -9.42
N ALA A 67 12.51 -26.98 -8.33
CA ALA A 67 13.88 -27.52 -8.33
C ALA A 67 13.95 -29.03 -8.65
N GLY A 68 12.82 -29.71 -8.92
CA GLY A 68 12.75 -31.14 -9.16
C GLY A 68 12.97 -31.99 -7.90
N LEU A 69 12.82 -31.39 -6.72
CA LEU A 69 12.93 -32.08 -5.43
C LEU A 69 11.53 -32.43 -4.90
N THR A 70 11.44 -33.47 -4.09
CA THR A 70 10.20 -33.85 -3.43
C THR A 70 9.91 -32.87 -2.27
N PRO A 71 8.77 -32.14 -2.28
CA PRO A 71 8.33 -31.35 -1.14
C PRO A 71 8.08 -32.20 0.10
N LYS A 72 8.32 -31.63 1.29
CA LYS A 72 8.09 -32.31 2.57
C LYS A 72 6.64 -32.21 3.04
N ALA A 73 5.89 -31.21 2.54
CA ALA A 73 4.49 -31.00 2.79
C ALA A 73 3.79 -30.48 1.51
N PRO A 74 2.46 -30.59 1.38
CA PRO A 74 1.73 -29.92 0.29
C PRO A 74 1.81 -28.41 0.43
N SER A 75 1.86 -27.67 -0.67
CA SER A 75 1.79 -26.21 -0.68
C SER A 75 0.55 -25.71 0.07
N TYR A 76 0.62 -24.46 0.54
CA TYR A 76 -0.58 -23.75 0.93
C TYR A 76 -1.55 -23.61 -0.26
N THR A 77 -2.81 -23.44 0.04
CA THR A 77 -3.87 -23.15 -0.93
C THR A 77 -3.93 -21.66 -1.30
N ASN A 78 -5.04 -21.20 -1.81
CA ASN A 78 -5.28 -19.81 -2.20
C ASN A 78 -4.32 -19.37 -3.32
N TRP A 79 -3.57 -18.29 -3.18
CA TRP A 79 -2.65 -17.82 -4.23
C TRP A 79 -1.36 -18.67 -4.32
N GLU A 80 -0.98 -19.38 -3.26
CA GLU A 80 0.20 -20.24 -3.21
C GLU A 80 0.08 -21.56 -4.01
N ASN A 81 -1.08 -21.87 -4.59
CA ASN A 81 -1.27 -23.02 -5.47
C ASN A 81 -2.10 -22.69 -6.73
N THR A 82 -2.28 -21.40 -7.04
CA THR A 82 -3.06 -20.95 -8.21
C THR A 82 -2.25 -20.08 -9.17
N GLY A 83 -0.92 -20.17 -9.11
CA GLY A 83 0.01 -19.55 -10.05
C GLY A 83 0.94 -18.50 -9.45
N LEU A 84 0.69 -18.05 -8.20
CA LEU A 84 1.59 -17.14 -7.47
C LEU A 84 2.45 -17.89 -6.42
N ASP A 85 2.59 -19.17 -6.60
CA ASP A 85 3.29 -20.11 -5.71
C ASP A 85 4.70 -19.61 -5.35
N GLY A 86 4.99 -19.49 -4.06
CA GLY A 86 6.30 -19.09 -3.52
C GLY A 86 6.43 -17.62 -3.12
N HIS A 87 5.47 -16.72 -3.44
CA HIS A 87 5.61 -15.32 -3.09
C HIS A 87 5.57 -15.06 -1.57
N ILE A 88 4.71 -15.79 -0.82
CA ILE A 88 4.68 -15.69 0.64
C ILE A 88 5.98 -16.23 1.25
N GLY A 89 6.58 -17.25 0.66
CA GLY A 89 7.90 -17.75 1.11
C GLY A 89 8.99 -16.67 1.11
N GLY A 90 8.99 -15.79 0.08
CA GLY A 90 9.89 -14.64 0.03
C GLY A 90 9.60 -13.59 1.10
N HIS A 91 8.34 -13.18 1.25
CA HIS A 91 7.91 -12.27 2.32
C HIS A 91 8.21 -12.83 3.72
N TYR A 92 8.04 -14.15 3.90
CA TYR A 92 8.31 -14.82 5.16
C TYR A 92 9.78 -14.74 5.56
N LEU A 93 10.72 -14.84 4.61
CA LEU A 93 12.15 -14.62 4.88
C LEU A 93 12.41 -13.20 5.39
N SER A 94 11.81 -12.19 4.75
CA SER A 94 11.91 -10.79 5.19
C SER A 94 11.35 -10.61 6.61
N ALA A 95 10.16 -11.16 6.86
CA ALA A 95 9.49 -11.09 8.16
C ALA A 95 10.30 -11.77 9.26
N LEU A 96 10.79 -13.00 9.04
CA LEU A 96 11.65 -13.72 9.99
C LEU A 96 12.92 -12.92 10.31
N SER A 97 13.54 -12.33 9.28
CA SER A 97 14.78 -11.57 9.42
C SER A 97 14.59 -10.30 10.27
N MET A 98 13.55 -9.52 9.96
CA MET A 98 13.23 -8.31 10.70
C MET A 98 12.68 -8.59 12.11
N MET A 99 11.86 -9.65 12.28
CA MET A 99 11.36 -10.04 13.60
C MET A 99 12.51 -10.52 14.51
N TYR A 100 13.45 -11.30 13.97
CA TYR A 100 14.66 -11.67 14.72
C TYR A 100 15.49 -10.44 15.10
N ALA A 101 15.73 -9.53 14.16
CA ALA A 101 16.48 -8.30 14.45
C ALA A 101 15.80 -7.47 15.54
N ALA A 102 14.47 -7.34 15.51
CA ALA A 102 13.72 -6.53 16.48
C ALA A 102 13.60 -7.18 17.88
N THR A 103 13.52 -8.51 17.95
CA THR A 103 13.19 -9.22 19.20
C THR A 103 14.33 -10.08 19.77
N GLY A 104 15.25 -10.57 18.93
CA GLY A 104 16.25 -11.56 19.29
C GLY A 104 15.66 -12.97 19.50
N ASP A 105 14.43 -13.24 19.03
CA ASP A 105 13.75 -14.52 19.25
C ASP A 105 14.47 -15.66 18.53
N THR A 106 14.88 -16.68 19.30
CA THR A 106 15.65 -17.82 18.80
C THR A 106 14.82 -18.80 17.97
N ALA A 107 13.51 -18.92 18.21
CA ALA A 107 12.65 -19.78 17.39
C ALA A 107 12.50 -19.19 15.98
N VAL A 108 12.37 -17.87 15.87
CA VAL A 108 12.37 -17.13 14.60
C VAL A 108 13.71 -17.31 13.86
N TYR A 109 14.83 -17.16 14.57
CA TYR A 109 16.16 -17.34 13.98
C TYR A 109 16.39 -18.78 13.47
N ASN A 110 15.99 -19.78 14.25
CA ASN A 110 16.09 -21.18 13.84
C ASN A 110 15.24 -21.46 12.60
N ARG A 111 14.04 -20.90 12.54
CA ARG A 111 13.14 -21.03 11.39
C ARG A 111 13.71 -20.35 10.14
N LEU A 112 14.28 -19.15 10.28
CA LEU A 112 14.99 -18.48 9.19
C LEU A 112 16.10 -19.33 8.61
N ASN A 113 16.96 -19.89 9.46
CA ASN A 113 18.07 -20.74 9.01
C ASN A 113 17.57 -22.03 8.35
N TYR A 114 16.47 -22.60 8.84
CA TYR A 114 15.82 -23.77 8.21
C TYR A 114 15.34 -23.43 6.79
N MET A 115 14.61 -22.32 6.63
CA MET A 115 14.13 -21.85 5.33
C MET A 115 15.31 -21.63 4.37
N LEU A 116 16.34 -20.91 4.79
CA LEU A 116 17.54 -20.64 3.99
C LEU A 116 18.26 -21.93 3.57
N GLY A 117 18.38 -22.90 4.47
CA GLY A 117 19.00 -24.18 4.17
C GLY A 117 18.26 -24.95 3.08
N GLU A 118 16.94 -25.03 3.15
CA GLU A 118 16.10 -25.72 2.16
C GLU A 118 16.08 -24.99 0.82
N LEU A 119 16.01 -23.65 0.82
CA LEU A 119 16.08 -22.85 -0.41
C LEU A 119 17.47 -22.97 -1.06
N HIS A 120 18.54 -23.02 -0.28
CA HIS A 120 19.88 -23.27 -0.82
C HIS A 120 19.96 -24.66 -1.46
N ARG A 121 19.39 -25.69 -0.83
CA ARG A 121 19.29 -27.04 -1.41
C ARG A 121 18.54 -27.02 -2.74
N ALA A 122 17.44 -26.25 -2.84
CA ALA A 122 16.70 -26.06 -4.09
C ALA A 122 17.56 -25.36 -5.15
N GLN A 123 18.27 -24.28 -4.79
CA GLN A 123 19.16 -23.55 -5.70
C GLN A 123 20.28 -24.45 -6.25
N GLN A 124 20.89 -25.27 -5.39
CA GLN A 124 21.94 -26.22 -5.78
C GLN A 124 21.41 -27.31 -6.72
N ALA A 125 20.20 -27.79 -6.49
CA ALA A 125 19.55 -28.77 -7.35
C ALA A 125 19.28 -28.25 -8.76
N VAL A 126 18.88 -26.98 -8.89
CA VAL A 126 18.72 -26.34 -10.21
C VAL A 126 20.06 -26.08 -10.88
N GLY A 127 21.11 -25.75 -10.13
CA GLY A 127 22.49 -25.63 -10.59
C GLY A 127 22.80 -24.38 -11.44
N THR A 128 21.84 -23.46 -11.65
CA THR A 128 22.02 -22.23 -12.46
C THR A 128 22.07 -20.96 -11.62
N GLY A 129 21.88 -21.05 -10.32
CA GLY A 129 21.67 -19.90 -9.43
C GLY A 129 20.20 -19.51 -9.22
N PHE A 130 19.29 -20.04 -10.01
CA PHE A 130 17.85 -19.75 -9.92
C PHE A 130 17.22 -20.33 -8.64
N ILE A 131 16.32 -19.57 -8.04
CA ILE A 131 15.38 -19.98 -7.00
C ILE A 131 14.04 -19.33 -7.30
N GLY A 132 12.96 -20.10 -7.41
CA GLY A 132 11.60 -19.57 -7.61
C GLY A 132 10.56 -20.65 -7.40
N GLY A 133 9.33 -20.24 -7.08
CA GLY A 133 8.21 -21.15 -6.83
C GLY A 133 7.15 -21.15 -7.93
N THR A 134 7.18 -20.21 -8.88
CA THR A 134 6.19 -20.10 -9.97
C THR A 134 6.16 -21.38 -10.80
N PRO A 135 4.98 -22.04 -10.98
CA PRO A 135 4.87 -23.29 -11.69
C PRO A 135 5.36 -23.22 -13.14
N GLY A 136 6.32 -24.09 -13.49
CA GLY A 136 6.91 -24.15 -14.83
C GLY A 136 7.83 -22.97 -15.18
N SER A 137 8.35 -22.27 -14.18
CA SER A 137 9.21 -21.10 -14.37
C SER A 137 10.52 -21.40 -15.09
N LEU A 138 11.10 -22.58 -14.96
CA LEU A 138 12.33 -22.94 -15.69
C LEU A 138 12.14 -22.89 -17.21
N GLN A 139 10.97 -23.28 -17.72
CA GLN A 139 10.65 -23.17 -19.15
C GLN A 139 10.40 -21.72 -19.54
N LEU A 140 9.67 -20.96 -18.72
CA LEU A 140 9.45 -19.52 -18.93
C LEU A 140 10.78 -18.78 -19.14
N TRP A 141 11.76 -18.98 -18.25
CA TRP A 141 13.03 -18.26 -18.31
C TRP A 141 13.88 -18.64 -19.53
N LYS A 142 13.76 -19.88 -20.04
CA LYS A 142 14.36 -20.26 -21.30
C LYS A 142 13.75 -19.52 -22.48
N GLU A 143 12.43 -19.31 -22.50
CA GLU A 143 11.74 -18.53 -23.52
C GLU A 143 12.16 -17.06 -23.47
N ILE A 144 12.22 -16.47 -22.28
CA ILE A 144 12.68 -15.08 -22.08
C ILE A 144 14.12 -14.91 -22.57
N LYS A 145 15.05 -15.80 -22.17
CA LYS A 145 16.45 -15.78 -22.62
C LYS A 145 16.58 -15.88 -24.15
N ALA A 146 15.67 -16.59 -24.81
CA ALA A 146 15.60 -16.69 -26.27
C ALA A 146 14.96 -15.44 -26.94
N GLY A 147 14.54 -14.44 -26.18
CA GLY A 147 13.91 -13.22 -26.68
C GLY A 147 12.42 -13.36 -26.99
N ASN A 148 11.80 -14.47 -26.63
CA ASN A 148 10.36 -14.69 -26.82
C ASN A 148 9.58 -14.10 -25.65
N ILE A 149 9.17 -12.85 -25.74
CA ILE A 149 8.53 -12.09 -24.67
C ILE A 149 7.09 -11.75 -25.06
N ARG A 150 6.14 -12.18 -24.24
CA ARG A 150 4.73 -11.84 -24.33
C ARG A 150 4.30 -11.37 -22.93
N ALA A 151 4.10 -10.07 -22.75
CA ALA A 151 3.80 -9.47 -21.47
C ALA A 151 2.54 -8.60 -21.52
N SER A 152 1.73 -8.66 -20.47
CA SER A 152 0.66 -7.73 -20.15
C SER A 152 0.74 -7.35 -18.67
N GLY A 153 -0.18 -6.56 -18.14
CA GLY A 153 -0.09 -6.06 -16.76
C GLY A 153 0.20 -7.15 -15.70
N PHE A 154 -0.43 -8.32 -15.84
CA PHE A 154 -0.32 -9.40 -14.87
C PHE A 154 0.10 -10.76 -15.47
N ASP A 155 0.54 -10.75 -16.70
CA ASP A 155 0.97 -11.97 -17.39
C ASP A 155 2.35 -11.77 -18.01
N LEU A 156 3.19 -12.80 -17.90
CA LEU A 156 4.43 -12.94 -18.65
C LEU A 156 4.50 -14.37 -19.20
N ASN A 157 4.36 -14.51 -20.52
CA ASN A 157 4.38 -15.79 -21.22
C ASN A 157 3.38 -16.83 -20.66
N GLY A 158 2.19 -16.39 -20.27
CA GLY A 158 1.15 -17.26 -19.70
C GLY A 158 1.34 -17.61 -18.23
N LYS A 159 2.25 -16.91 -17.53
CA LYS A 159 2.46 -17.06 -16.08
C LYS A 159 2.01 -15.80 -15.32
N TRP A 160 1.34 -15.99 -14.22
CA TRP A 160 0.87 -14.91 -13.35
C TRP A 160 2.05 -14.26 -12.63
N VAL A 161 2.35 -13.03 -12.99
CA VAL A 161 3.38 -12.11 -12.43
C VAL A 161 4.67 -12.76 -11.90
N PRO A 162 5.39 -13.56 -12.71
CA PRO A 162 6.55 -14.31 -12.24
C PRO A 162 7.71 -13.40 -11.80
N LEU A 163 7.81 -12.18 -12.34
CA LEU A 163 8.81 -11.19 -11.93
C LEU A 163 8.51 -10.62 -10.54
N TYR A 164 7.23 -10.40 -10.22
CA TYR A 164 6.80 -10.02 -8.87
C TYR A 164 7.10 -11.16 -7.88
N ASN A 165 6.78 -12.39 -8.24
CA ASN A 165 7.01 -13.56 -7.40
C ASN A 165 8.49 -13.70 -7.03
N ILE A 166 9.39 -13.71 -8.02
CA ILE A 166 10.82 -13.83 -7.78
C ILE A 166 11.39 -12.63 -7.02
N HIS A 167 10.82 -11.42 -7.19
CA HIS A 167 11.20 -10.24 -6.41
C HIS A 167 11.07 -10.50 -4.90
N LYS A 168 10.04 -11.23 -4.45
CA LYS A 168 9.88 -11.54 -3.03
C LYS A 168 11.00 -12.43 -2.50
N THR A 169 11.47 -13.37 -3.31
CA THR A 169 12.66 -14.18 -2.99
C THR A 169 13.93 -13.32 -2.89
N TYR A 170 14.13 -12.40 -3.85
CA TYR A 170 15.23 -11.41 -3.80
C TYR A 170 15.20 -10.57 -2.52
N ALA A 171 14.04 -9.99 -2.21
CA ALA A 171 13.86 -9.17 -1.01
C ALA A 171 14.12 -9.97 0.27
N GLY A 172 13.58 -11.19 0.36
CA GLY A 172 13.79 -12.08 1.51
C GLY A 172 15.24 -12.45 1.74
N LEU A 173 15.99 -12.77 0.68
CA LEU A 173 17.42 -13.07 0.77
C LEU A 173 18.24 -11.82 1.16
N ARG A 174 17.93 -10.67 0.57
CA ARG A 174 18.55 -9.39 0.95
C ARG A 174 18.34 -9.09 2.43
N ASP A 175 17.11 -9.21 2.91
CA ASP A 175 16.74 -8.90 4.29
C ASP A 175 17.36 -9.88 5.28
N ALA A 176 17.48 -11.16 4.92
CA ALA A 176 18.20 -12.14 5.73
C ALA A 176 19.69 -11.81 5.89
N TYR A 177 20.32 -11.23 4.87
CA TYR A 177 21.68 -10.71 4.99
C TYR A 177 21.73 -9.44 5.85
N ILE A 178 20.88 -8.45 5.55
CA ILE A 178 20.93 -7.11 6.21
C ILE A 178 20.54 -7.20 7.69
N TYR A 179 19.47 -7.93 8.02
CA TYR A 179 18.89 -7.92 9.37
C TYR A 179 19.37 -9.11 10.24
N ALA A 180 19.69 -10.23 9.64
CA ALA A 180 20.14 -11.42 10.38
C ALA A 180 21.60 -11.80 10.13
N ASN A 181 22.36 -11.02 9.36
CA ASN A 181 23.77 -11.22 9.01
C ASN A 181 24.03 -12.60 8.38
N SER A 182 23.12 -13.13 7.54
CA SER A 182 23.27 -14.43 6.91
C SER A 182 24.16 -14.37 5.67
N ASP A 183 25.40 -14.84 5.79
CA ASP A 183 26.32 -14.98 4.64
C ASP A 183 25.78 -15.97 3.60
N LEU A 184 25.04 -17.01 4.02
CA LEU A 184 24.39 -17.94 3.12
C LEU A 184 23.37 -17.21 2.22
N ALA A 185 22.51 -16.37 2.81
CA ALA A 185 21.53 -15.58 2.07
C ALA A 185 22.23 -14.62 1.10
N ARG A 186 23.33 -13.98 1.49
CA ARG A 186 24.15 -13.13 0.61
C ARG A 186 24.68 -13.91 -0.60
N GLN A 187 25.22 -15.08 -0.41
CA GLN A 187 25.74 -15.92 -1.50
C GLN A 187 24.61 -16.33 -2.45
N MET A 188 23.47 -16.76 -1.90
CA MET A 188 22.29 -17.13 -2.68
C MET A 188 21.74 -15.95 -3.50
N LEU A 189 21.68 -14.77 -2.90
CA LEU A 189 21.24 -13.52 -3.53
C LEU A 189 22.13 -13.13 -4.71
N ILE A 190 23.43 -13.18 -4.54
CA ILE A 190 24.41 -12.90 -5.61
C ILE A 190 24.26 -13.91 -6.75
N SER A 191 24.18 -15.20 -6.44
CA SER A 191 23.99 -16.24 -7.45
C SER A 191 22.68 -16.09 -8.24
N LEU A 192 21.59 -15.71 -7.55
CA LEU A 192 20.30 -15.44 -8.19
C LEU A 192 20.36 -14.18 -9.08
N THR A 193 21.15 -13.18 -8.70
CA THR A 193 21.29 -11.95 -9.49
C THR A 193 22.20 -12.17 -10.70
N ASP A 194 23.27 -12.95 -10.59
CA ASP A 194 24.10 -13.36 -11.71
C ASP A 194 23.32 -14.21 -12.72
N TRP A 195 22.41 -15.07 -12.23
CA TRP A 195 21.47 -15.79 -13.08
C TRP A 195 20.55 -14.81 -13.85
N MET A 196 20.01 -13.76 -13.22
CA MET A 196 19.17 -12.78 -13.91
C MET A 196 19.96 -11.99 -14.97
N ILE A 197 21.22 -11.68 -14.70
CA ILE A 197 22.11 -11.09 -15.71
C ILE A 197 22.26 -12.04 -16.90
N ASP A 198 22.49 -13.33 -16.67
CA ASP A 198 22.61 -14.34 -17.73
C ASP A 198 21.31 -14.45 -18.57
N ILE A 199 20.15 -14.48 -17.92
CA ILE A 199 18.85 -14.54 -18.62
C ILE A 199 18.63 -13.32 -19.50
N THR A 200 19.09 -12.14 -19.08
CA THR A 200 18.81 -10.87 -19.78
C THR A 200 19.97 -10.36 -20.63
N SER A 201 21.12 -11.05 -20.64
CA SER A 201 22.33 -10.63 -21.33
C SER A 201 22.17 -10.45 -22.85
N GLY A 202 21.35 -11.28 -23.50
CA GLY A 202 21.07 -11.21 -24.93
C GLY A 202 19.88 -10.30 -25.30
N LEU A 203 19.18 -9.73 -24.32
CA LEU A 203 18.00 -8.91 -24.57
C LEU A 203 18.39 -7.45 -24.81
N SER A 204 17.77 -6.81 -25.79
CA SER A 204 17.80 -5.36 -25.97
C SER A 204 17.04 -4.67 -24.85
N ASP A 205 17.32 -3.37 -24.60
CA ASP A 205 16.59 -2.59 -23.60
C ASP A 205 15.11 -2.52 -23.92
N LYS A 206 14.74 -2.41 -25.21
CA LYS A 206 13.34 -2.49 -25.62
C LYS A 206 12.67 -3.81 -25.19
N GLN A 207 13.34 -4.95 -25.37
CA GLN A 207 12.77 -6.24 -24.92
C GLN A 207 12.62 -6.32 -23.40
N ILE A 208 13.55 -5.72 -22.65
CA ILE A 208 13.42 -5.60 -21.19
C ILE A 208 12.22 -4.71 -20.85
N GLN A 209 12.08 -3.53 -21.46
CA GLN A 209 10.92 -2.66 -21.22
C GLN A 209 9.59 -3.34 -21.64
N ASP A 210 9.57 -4.12 -22.71
CA ASP A 210 8.40 -4.93 -23.09
C ASP A 210 8.08 -5.99 -22.01
N MET A 211 9.09 -6.65 -21.42
CA MET A 211 8.94 -7.60 -20.32
C MET A 211 8.43 -6.94 -19.03
N LEU A 212 8.89 -5.73 -18.73
CA LEU A 212 8.49 -4.94 -17.56
C LEU A 212 7.04 -4.42 -17.61
N ARG A 213 6.32 -4.65 -18.69
CA ARG A 213 4.86 -4.45 -18.76
C ARG A 213 4.13 -5.36 -17.78
N SER A 214 4.68 -6.56 -17.52
CA SER A 214 4.21 -7.42 -16.44
C SER A 214 4.67 -6.87 -15.08
N GLU A 215 3.84 -7.00 -14.06
CA GLU A 215 4.19 -6.60 -12.70
C GLU A 215 5.49 -7.27 -12.25
N HIS A 216 6.42 -6.47 -11.73
CA HIS A 216 7.79 -6.91 -11.40
C HIS A 216 8.25 -6.47 -10.02
N GLY A 217 7.36 -5.97 -9.18
CA GLY A 217 7.70 -5.51 -7.83
C GLY A 217 8.81 -4.45 -7.83
N GLY A 218 9.72 -4.54 -6.87
CA GLY A 218 10.89 -3.69 -6.72
C GLY A 218 12.19 -4.35 -7.14
N LEU A 219 12.23 -5.08 -8.28
CA LEU A 219 13.46 -5.72 -8.76
C LEU A 219 14.60 -4.71 -8.97
N ASN A 220 14.30 -3.51 -9.46
CA ASN A 220 15.29 -2.45 -9.62
C ASN A 220 15.88 -1.98 -8.27
N GLU A 221 15.10 -1.95 -7.20
CA GLU A 221 15.59 -1.70 -5.84
C GLU A 221 16.55 -2.80 -5.38
N THR A 222 16.12 -4.07 -5.48
CA THR A 222 16.93 -5.18 -4.99
C THR A 222 18.22 -5.37 -5.75
N PHE A 223 18.23 -5.12 -7.07
CA PHE A 223 19.49 -5.16 -7.85
C PHE A 223 20.43 -4.01 -7.48
N ALA A 224 19.91 -2.83 -7.19
CA ALA A 224 20.70 -1.72 -6.66
C ALA A 224 21.28 -2.06 -5.28
N ASP A 225 20.52 -2.70 -4.41
CA ASP A 225 21.03 -3.18 -3.11
C ASP A 225 22.14 -4.23 -3.28
N VAL A 226 22.03 -5.13 -4.26
CA VAL A 226 23.11 -6.10 -4.57
C VAL A 226 24.39 -5.37 -5.06
N ALA A 227 24.23 -4.27 -5.81
CA ALA A 227 25.37 -3.43 -6.19
C ALA A 227 26.06 -2.82 -4.96
N GLU A 228 25.31 -2.33 -3.98
CA GLU A 228 25.88 -1.80 -2.73
C GLU A 228 26.54 -2.91 -1.90
N ILE A 229 25.89 -4.07 -1.74
CA ILE A 229 26.38 -5.20 -0.96
C ILE A 229 27.68 -5.76 -1.51
N THR A 230 27.86 -5.72 -2.83
CA THR A 230 29.02 -6.32 -3.51
C THR A 230 30.09 -5.30 -3.92
N GLY A 231 29.69 -4.04 -4.11
CA GLY A 231 30.53 -3.01 -4.73
C GLY A 231 30.67 -3.16 -6.26
N ASP A 232 29.95 -4.11 -6.90
CA ASP A 232 30.03 -4.38 -8.34
C ASP A 232 28.95 -3.61 -9.12
N LYS A 233 29.40 -2.71 -9.98
CA LYS A 233 28.53 -1.83 -10.79
C LYS A 233 27.64 -2.59 -11.78
N LYS A 234 27.96 -3.84 -12.17
CA LYS A 234 27.13 -4.61 -13.09
C LYS A 234 25.68 -4.78 -12.58
N TYR A 235 25.51 -4.86 -11.26
CA TYR A 235 24.17 -4.96 -10.65
C TYR A 235 23.40 -3.64 -10.62
N LEU A 236 24.12 -2.52 -10.51
CA LEU A 236 23.51 -1.19 -10.64
C LEU A 236 23.05 -0.95 -12.08
N GLU A 237 23.82 -1.41 -13.05
CA GLU A 237 23.43 -1.35 -14.47
C GLU A 237 22.17 -2.22 -14.74
N LEU A 238 22.11 -3.42 -14.16
CA LEU A 238 20.91 -4.26 -14.20
C LEU A 238 19.70 -3.53 -13.59
N ALA A 239 19.89 -2.86 -12.44
CA ALA A 239 18.85 -2.07 -11.78
C ALA A 239 18.31 -0.95 -12.68
N ARG A 240 19.21 -0.23 -13.39
CA ARG A 240 18.84 0.81 -14.37
C ARG A 240 18.00 0.23 -15.50
N ARG A 241 18.40 -0.89 -16.09
CA ARG A 241 17.68 -1.58 -17.17
C ARG A 241 16.31 -2.09 -16.73
N PHE A 242 16.16 -2.49 -15.46
CA PHE A 242 14.88 -2.93 -14.87
C PHE A 242 14.02 -1.79 -14.32
N SER A 243 14.38 -0.55 -14.58
CA SER A 243 13.56 0.62 -14.26
C SER A 243 12.59 0.92 -15.41
N HIS A 244 11.28 0.84 -15.13
CA HIS A 244 10.23 0.87 -16.15
C HIS A 244 9.97 2.30 -16.62
N GLU A 245 10.40 2.64 -17.82
CA GLU A 245 10.36 3.97 -18.44
C GLU A 245 8.96 4.55 -18.60
N VAL A 246 7.96 3.69 -18.88
CA VAL A 246 6.56 4.11 -19.04
C VAL A 246 6.00 4.83 -17.79
N ILE A 247 6.54 4.51 -16.61
CA ILE A 247 6.19 5.17 -15.35
C ILE A 247 7.17 6.30 -15.03
N LEU A 248 8.45 6.08 -15.25
CA LEU A 248 9.51 7.01 -14.91
C LEU A 248 9.44 8.30 -15.74
N ASP A 249 9.31 8.20 -17.05
CA ASP A 249 9.36 9.34 -17.97
C ASP A 249 8.29 10.40 -17.72
N PRO A 250 7.01 10.06 -17.47
CA PRO A 250 6.01 11.04 -17.06
C PRO A 250 6.35 11.70 -15.72
N LEU A 251 6.85 10.93 -14.73
CA LEU A 251 7.17 11.44 -13.39
C LEU A 251 8.32 12.45 -13.43
N ILE A 252 9.34 12.24 -14.28
CA ILE A 252 10.43 13.21 -14.50
C ILE A 252 9.89 14.56 -15.03
N LYS A 253 8.77 14.53 -15.75
CA LYS A 253 8.13 15.70 -16.38
C LYS A 253 7.00 16.31 -15.54
N ASP A 254 6.84 15.91 -14.29
CA ASP A 254 5.74 16.30 -13.42
C ASP A 254 4.34 15.97 -13.99
N GLU A 255 4.23 14.88 -14.76
CA GLU A 255 2.97 14.44 -15.33
C GLU A 255 2.34 13.32 -14.48
N ASP A 256 1.20 13.61 -13.85
CA ASP A 256 0.40 12.58 -13.17
C ASP A 256 -0.41 11.77 -14.18
N ARG A 257 0.07 10.58 -14.51
CA ARG A 257 -0.63 9.60 -15.36
C ARG A 257 -1.06 8.35 -14.59
N LEU A 258 -1.24 8.46 -13.28
CA LEU A 258 -1.48 7.30 -12.41
C LEU A 258 -2.91 6.77 -12.47
N THR A 259 -3.91 7.60 -12.82
CA THR A 259 -5.32 7.19 -12.84
C THR A 259 -5.53 5.91 -13.64
N GLY A 260 -6.16 4.91 -13.02
CA GLY A 260 -6.42 3.59 -13.59
C GLY A 260 -5.24 2.64 -13.60
N MET A 261 -4.06 3.04 -13.14
CA MET A 261 -2.95 2.11 -12.95
C MET A 261 -3.12 1.34 -11.64
N HIS A 262 -2.77 0.07 -11.64
CA HIS A 262 -2.71 -0.74 -10.43
C HIS A 262 -1.67 -0.15 -9.48
N ALA A 263 -2.08 0.30 -8.31
CA ALA A 263 -1.27 1.17 -7.45
C ALA A 263 -0.05 0.43 -6.89
N ASN A 264 -0.26 -0.77 -6.34
CA ASN A 264 0.83 -1.54 -5.74
C ASN A 264 1.88 -1.97 -6.77
N THR A 265 1.51 -2.10 -8.05
CA THR A 265 2.47 -2.34 -9.13
C THR A 265 3.42 -1.17 -9.35
N GLN A 266 2.97 0.08 -9.11
CA GLN A 266 3.80 1.26 -9.40
C GLN A 266 4.70 1.67 -8.23
N ILE A 267 4.21 1.60 -6.99
CA ILE A 267 4.95 2.12 -5.83
C ILE A 267 6.34 1.48 -5.66
N PRO A 268 6.51 0.14 -5.76
CA PRO A 268 7.82 -0.50 -5.65
C PRO A 268 8.82 -0.07 -6.74
N LYS A 269 8.35 0.21 -7.96
CA LYS A 269 9.20 0.73 -9.04
C LYS A 269 9.82 2.07 -8.66
N VAL A 270 9.00 2.95 -8.04
CA VAL A 270 9.45 4.28 -7.60
C VAL A 270 10.43 4.20 -6.44
N ILE A 271 10.26 3.25 -5.53
CA ILE A 271 11.28 2.92 -4.51
C ILE A 271 12.61 2.60 -5.20
N GLY A 272 12.57 1.78 -6.25
CA GLY A 272 13.75 1.43 -7.02
C GLY A 272 14.37 2.62 -7.77
N TYR A 273 13.58 3.53 -8.35
CA TYR A 273 14.11 4.75 -8.96
C TYR A 273 14.88 5.60 -7.94
N LYS A 274 14.30 5.78 -6.74
CA LYS A 274 14.94 6.47 -5.63
C LYS A 274 16.25 5.78 -5.24
N ARG A 275 16.26 4.44 -5.14
CA ARG A 275 17.44 3.66 -4.74
C ARG A 275 18.56 3.74 -5.77
N VAL A 276 18.22 3.60 -7.05
CA VAL A 276 19.19 3.77 -8.15
C VAL A 276 19.78 5.19 -8.15
N ALA A 277 18.93 6.21 -7.94
CA ALA A 277 19.37 7.59 -7.84
C ALA A 277 20.40 7.79 -6.71
N GLU A 278 20.14 7.22 -5.53
CA GLU A 278 21.06 7.29 -4.37
C GLU A 278 22.44 6.73 -4.68
N LEU A 279 22.49 5.54 -5.27
CA LEU A 279 23.75 4.85 -5.57
C LEU A 279 24.48 5.39 -6.82
N SER A 280 23.79 6.25 -7.59
CA SER A 280 24.34 6.83 -8.82
C SER A 280 24.79 8.29 -8.68
N GLN A 281 24.70 8.91 -7.51
CA GLN A 281 25.01 10.34 -7.30
C GLN A 281 26.43 10.73 -7.73
N ASP A 282 27.40 9.83 -7.51
CA ASP A 282 28.81 10.05 -7.84
C ASP A 282 29.23 9.44 -9.21
N ASP A 283 28.28 8.84 -9.94
CA ASP A 283 28.56 8.24 -11.24
C ASP A 283 28.60 9.31 -12.34
N LYS A 284 29.81 9.80 -12.66
CA LYS A 284 30.00 10.85 -13.67
C LYS A 284 29.59 10.45 -15.09
N ASN A 285 29.44 9.16 -15.37
CA ASN A 285 29.02 8.63 -16.65
C ASN A 285 27.50 8.49 -16.77
N TRP A 286 26.79 8.66 -15.67
CA TRP A 286 25.35 8.56 -15.61
C TRP A 286 24.77 9.73 -14.82
N ASN A 287 24.27 10.75 -15.50
CA ASN A 287 23.86 12.04 -14.94
C ASN A 287 22.36 12.18 -14.63
N HIS A 288 21.62 11.06 -14.52
CA HIS A 288 20.15 11.04 -14.30
C HIS A 288 19.74 10.96 -12.83
N ALA A 289 20.69 10.90 -11.88
CA ALA A 289 20.37 10.70 -10.47
C ALA A 289 19.39 11.75 -9.90
N ALA A 290 19.58 13.03 -10.26
CA ALA A 290 18.70 14.11 -9.79
C ALA A 290 17.28 14.01 -10.38
N GLU A 291 17.16 13.62 -11.65
CA GLU A 291 15.85 13.45 -12.32
C GLU A 291 15.06 12.28 -11.71
N TRP A 292 15.73 11.19 -11.39
CA TRP A 292 15.08 10.03 -10.78
C TRP A 292 14.70 10.26 -9.32
N ASP A 293 15.52 11.00 -8.56
CA ASP A 293 15.14 11.45 -7.21
C ASP A 293 13.95 12.40 -7.26
N HIS A 294 13.92 13.32 -8.23
CA HIS A 294 12.79 14.21 -8.48
C HIS A 294 11.52 13.43 -8.81
N ALA A 295 11.59 12.45 -9.72
CA ALA A 295 10.46 11.59 -10.08
C ALA A 295 9.85 10.88 -8.86
N ALA A 296 10.70 10.37 -7.96
CA ALA A 296 10.26 9.71 -6.73
C ALA A 296 9.56 10.69 -5.76
N ARG A 297 10.06 11.92 -5.63
CA ARG A 297 9.44 12.98 -4.82
C ARG A 297 8.13 13.46 -5.42
N PHE A 298 8.07 13.65 -6.72
CA PHE A 298 6.83 14.02 -7.42
C PHE A 298 5.75 12.95 -7.26
N PHE A 299 6.11 11.67 -7.44
CA PHE A 299 5.18 10.55 -7.20
C PHE A 299 4.65 10.54 -5.77
N TRP A 300 5.54 10.65 -4.77
CA TRP A 300 5.14 10.67 -3.37
C TRP A 300 4.16 11.82 -3.08
N ASN A 301 4.51 13.03 -3.53
CA ASN A 301 3.67 14.21 -3.36
C ASN A 301 2.30 14.03 -4.01
N THR A 302 2.25 13.49 -5.22
CA THR A 302 1.03 13.20 -5.97
C THR A 302 0.12 12.20 -5.23
N VAL A 303 0.69 11.11 -4.72
CA VAL A 303 -0.09 10.09 -4.01
C VAL A 303 -0.54 10.58 -2.65
N VAL A 304 0.34 11.17 -1.86
CA VAL A 304 0.04 11.59 -0.49
C VAL A 304 -0.96 12.74 -0.45
N ASN A 305 -0.76 13.78 -1.28
CA ASN A 305 -1.55 15.01 -1.20
C ASN A 305 -2.79 15.02 -2.10
N HIS A 306 -2.88 14.14 -3.12
CA HIS A 306 -3.96 14.19 -4.10
C HIS A 306 -4.73 12.89 -4.25
N ARG A 307 -4.25 11.75 -3.70
CA ARG A 307 -4.87 10.44 -3.91
C ARG A 307 -5.08 9.63 -2.63
N SER A 308 -4.62 10.14 -1.48
CA SER A 308 -4.78 9.46 -0.18
C SER A 308 -5.98 10.00 0.60
N VAL A 309 -6.59 9.12 1.38
CA VAL A 309 -7.68 9.44 2.32
C VAL A 309 -7.13 9.63 3.74
N CYS A 310 -7.99 10.04 4.67
CA CYS A 310 -7.61 10.42 6.05
C CYS A 310 -6.78 9.37 6.81
N ILE A 311 -6.91 8.08 6.49
CA ILE A 311 -6.08 7.02 7.09
C ILE A 311 -4.66 6.92 6.48
N GLY A 312 -4.33 7.73 5.48
CA GLY A 312 -3.06 7.66 4.74
C GLY A 312 -3.02 6.61 3.64
N GLY A 313 -4.11 5.87 3.44
CA GLY A 313 -4.23 4.86 2.39
C GLY A 313 -4.73 5.45 1.06
N ASN A 314 -4.50 4.73 -0.02
CA ASN A 314 -4.88 5.11 -1.39
C ASN A 314 -5.38 3.88 -2.16
N SER A 315 -5.91 4.11 -3.37
CA SER A 315 -6.49 3.14 -4.30
C SER A 315 -7.92 2.68 -3.97
N VAL A 316 -8.61 2.27 -5.01
CA VAL A 316 -9.88 1.57 -4.97
C VAL A 316 -9.77 0.39 -5.92
N ARG A 317 -10.13 -0.82 -5.46
CA ARG A 317 -10.01 -2.05 -6.27
C ARG A 317 -8.59 -2.20 -6.83
N GLU A 318 -7.59 -1.96 -5.98
CA GLU A 318 -6.16 -2.01 -6.28
C GLU A 318 -5.63 -0.89 -7.20
N HIS A 319 -6.49 -0.03 -7.77
CA HIS A 319 -6.09 0.95 -8.79
C HIS A 319 -6.19 2.39 -8.28
N PHE A 320 -5.35 3.26 -8.79
CA PHE A 320 -5.46 4.69 -8.53
C PHE A 320 -6.73 5.24 -9.17
N HIS A 321 -7.65 5.76 -8.33
CA HIS A 321 -8.82 6.51 -8.79
C HIS A 321 -8.40 7.90 -9.31
N PRO A 322 -9.29 8.63 -10.05
CA PRO A 322 -9.03 10.01 -10.44
C PRO A 322 -8.72 10.89 -9.22
N ALA A 323 -7.72 11.78 -9.34
CA ALA A 323 -7.29 12.63 -8.22
C ALA A 323 -8.37 13.65 -7.76
N ASP A 324 -9.31 13.97 -8.63
CA ASP A 324 -10.42 14.90 -8.42
C ASP A 324 -11.77 14.22 -8.15
N ASN A 325 -11.81 12.90 -8.00
CA ASN A 325 -13.07 12.16 -7.79
C ASN A 325 -12.91 10.96 -6.86
N PHE A 326 -13.41 11.08 -5.64
CA PHE A 326 -13.39 10.05 -4.60
C PHE A 326 -14.73 9.30 -4.45
N THR A 327 -15.61 9.36 -5.44
CA THR A 327 -16.92 8.67 -5.37
C THR A 327 -16.78 7.16 -5.22
N SER A 328 -15.86 6.54 -5.97
CA SER A 328 -15.57 5.11 -5.86
C SER A 328 -15.04 4.74 -4.46
N MET A 329 -14.18 5.58 -3.88
CA MET A 329 -13.66 5.39 -2.52
C MET A 329 -14.76 5.27 -1.45
N LEU A 330 -15.84 6.04 -1.62
CA LEU A 330 -16.97 6.06 -0.68
C LEU A 330 -18.04 4.99 -0.98
N ASN A 331 -18.06 4.44 -2.18
CA ASN A 331 -19.11 3.53 -2.63
C ASN A 331 -18.65 2.07 -2.74
N ASP A 332 -17.37 1.84 -3.00
CA ASP A 332 -16.83 0.48 -3.18
C ASP A 332 -16.47 -0.17 -1.85
N VAL A 333 -16.53 -1.49 -1.83
CA VAL A 333 -16.13 -2.32 -0.68
C VAL A 333 -14.63 -2.63 -0.68
N GLN A 334 -13.95 -2.41 -1.80
CA GLN A 334 -12.53 -2.61 -1.98
C GLN A 334 -11.81 -1.24 -1.89
N GLY A 335 -11.66 -0.72 -0.68
CA GLY A 335 -11.00 0.55 -0.39
C GLY A 335 -9.47 0.46 -0.45
N PRO A 336 -8.75 1.33 0.26
CA PRO A 336 -7.29 1.32 0.29
C PRO A 336 -6.69 -0.05 0.60
N GLU A 337 -5.72 -0.44 -0.23
CA GLU A 337 -4.97 -1.68 -0.08
C GLU A 337 -3.82 -1.49 0.91
N THR A 338 -3.65 -2.45 1.83
CA THR A 338 -2.58 -2.37 2.86
C THR A 338 -1.18 -2.41 2.26
N CYS A 339 -0.95 -3.19 1.18
CA CYS A 339 0.35 -3.23 0.49
C CYS A 339 0.78 -1.88 -0.07
N ASN A 340 -0.17 -1.05 -0.54
CA ASN A 340 0.15 0.30 -1.02
C ASN A 340 0.75 1.14 0.10
N THR A 341 0.11 1.14 1.26
CA THR A 341 0.60 1.90 2.42
C THR A 341 1.93 1.36 2.94
N TYR A 342 2.10 0.03 2.99
CA TYR A 342 3.39 -0.59 3.28
C TYR A 342 4.52 -0.03 2.40
N ASN A 343 4.33 -0.02 1.08
CA ASN A 343 5.33 0.48 0.14
C ASN A 343 5.47 2.02 0.20
N MET A 344 4.38 2.77 0.42
CA MET A 344 4.45 4.22 0.60
C MET A 344 5.23 4.61 1.87
N LEU A 345 5.13 3.85 2.96
CA LEU A 345 5.95 4.09 4.16
C LEU A 345 7.44 3.81 3.90
N ARG A 346 7.77 2.77 3.12
CA ARG A 346 9.15 2.50 2.68
C ARG A 346 9.71 3.67 1.85
N LEU A 347 8.96 4.12 0.84
CA LEU A 347 9.34 5.28 0.03
C LEU A 347 9.50 6.54 0.89
N THR A 348 8.57 6.79 1.80
CA THR A 348 8.58 7.94 2.72
C THR A 348 9.86 7.98 3.55
N LYS A 349 10.25 6.84 4.13
CA LYS A 349 11.49 6.72 4.91
C LYS A 349 12.73 7.01 4.06
N MET A 350 12.80 6.50 2.83
CA MET A 350 13.90 6.77 1.92
C MET A 350 13.98 8.25 1.51
N LEU A 351 12.83 8.88 1.24
CA LEU A 351 12.78 10.30 0.88
C LEU A 351 13.17 11.21 2.05
N TYR A 352 12.77 10.85 3.28
CA TYR A 352 13.18 11.58 4.48
C TYR A 352 14.70 11.58 4.67
N GLN A 353 15.37 10.48 4.38
CA GLN A 353 16.83 10.31 4.60
C GLN A 353 17.67 11.39 3.93
N ASN A 354 17.28 11.82 2.73
CA ASN A 354 17.97 12.82 1.92
C ASN A 354 17.09 14.07 1.67
N SER A 355 16.15 14.33 2.59
CA SER A 355 15.29 15.50 2.50
C SER A 355 15.93 16.72 3.13
N GLN A 356 15.42 17.88 2.77
CA GLN A 356 15.82 19.15 3.35
C GLN A 356 14.56 19.90 3.79
N ASN A 357 14.52 20.29 5.05
CA ASN A 357 13.43 21.12 5.58
C ASN A 357 13.41 22.47 4.83
N PRO A 358 12.29 22.88 4.23
CA PRO A 358 12.19 24.14 3.49
C PRO A 358 12.46 25.38 4.35
N TYR A 359 12.31 25.27 5.67
CA TYR A 359 12.54 26.35 6.64
C TYR A 359 13.90 26.29 7.33
N HIS A 360 14.54 25.12 7.38
CA HIS A 360 15.79 24.85 8.10
C HIS A 360 16.72 23.94 7.29
N ALA A 361 17.55 24.56 6.45
CA ALA A 361 18.35 23.88 5.41
C ALA A 361 19.27 22.74 5.88
N ASN A 362 19.57 22.64 7.17
CA ASN A 362 20.42 21.59 7.74
C ASN A 362 19.64 20.49 8.47
N GLU A 363 18.32 20.50 8.36
CA GLU A 363 17.43 19.53 8.99
C GLU A 363 16.69 18.72 7.92
N PRO A 364 16.37 17.45 8.19
CA PRO A 364 15.49 16.69 7.31
C PRO A 364 14.04 17.24 7.38
N ASP A 365 13.27 17.02 6.33
CA ASP A 365 11.89 17.53 6.25
C ASP A 365 10.93 16.66 7.07
N PRO A 366 10.34 17.18 8.17
CA PRO A 366 9.42 16.44 9.01
C PRO A 366 8.06 16.16 8.36
N THR A 367 7.75 16.72 7.20
CA THR A 367 6.52 16.44 6.44
C THR A 367 6.39 14.95 6.12
N TYR A 368 7.52 14.30 5.79
CA TYR A 368 7.55 12.85 5.58
C TYR A 368 7.16 12.07 6.84
N VAL A 369 7.59 12.56 8.02
CA VAL A 369 7.24 11.91 9.30
C VAL A 369 5.76 12.09 9.62
N ASN A 370 5.15 13.24 9.27
CA ASN A 370 3.71 13.48 9.48
C ASN A 370 2.85 12.47 8.70
N TYR A 371 3.17 12.22 7.43
CA TYR A 371 2.48 11.18 6.65
C TYR A 371 2.75 9.78 7.22
N TYR A 372 3.99 9.47 7.56
CA TYR A 372 4.37 8.18 8.13
C TYR A 372 3.57 7.90 9.42
N GLU A 373 3.53 8.84 10.35
CA GLU A 373 2.76 8.76 11.60
C GLU A 373 1.26 8.52 11.32
N ARG A 374 0.67 9.31 10.41
CA ARG A 374 -0.74 9.18 10.02
C ARG A 374 -1.06 7.77 9.52
N ALA A 375 -0.31 7.30 8.56
CA ALA A 375 -0.55 6.01 7.91
C ALA A 375 -0.21 4.83 8.83
N LEU A 376 0.84 4.97 9.65
CA LEU A 376 1.25 3.94 10.61
C LEU A 376 0.16 3.63 11.64
N TYR A 377 -0.43 4.65 12.27
CA TYR A 377 -1.51 4.46 13.23
C TYR A 377 -2.82 4.02 12.56
N ASN A 378 -3.22 4.71 11.51
CA ASN A 378 -4.60 4.63 11.04
C ASN A 378 -4.82 3.61 9.93
N HIS A 379 -3.76 3.11 9.28
CA HIS A 379 -3.88 2.05 8.28
C HIS A 379 -3.06 0.82 8.68
N ILE A 380 -1.76 0.94 8.93
CA ILE A 380 -0.92 -0.23 9.23
C ILE A 380 -1.32 -0.89 10.57
N LEU A 381 -1.31 -0.15 11.68
CA LEU A 381 -1.72 -0.70 12.97
C LEU A 381 -3.18 -1.17 12.96
N ALA A 382 -4.04 -0.46 12.21
CA ALA A 382 -5.45 -0.83 12.04
C ALA A 382 -5.67 -2.08 11.17
N SER A 383 -4.67 -2.55 10.43
CA SER A 383 -4.79 -3.68 9.50
C SER A 383 -4.56 -5.06 10.13
N GLN A 384 -4.22 -5.11 11.42
CA GLN A 384 -4.05 -6.37 12.14
C GLN A 384 -5.19 -6.58 13.15
N GLU A 385 -5.81 -7.73 13.12
CA GLU A 385 -6.76 -8.15 14.16
C GLU A 385 -5.98 -8.45 15.45
N PRO A 386 -6.31 -7.81 16.58
CA PRO A 386 -5.43 -7.82 17.75
C PRO A 386 -5.37 -9.17 18.49
N ASP A 387 -6.43 -10.00 18.41
CA ASP A 387 -6.51 -11.24 19.17
C ASP A 387 -5.96 -12.46 18.39
N LYS A 388 -6.31 -12.58 17.10
CA LYS A 388 -5.93 -13.71 16.24
C LYS A 388 -4.78 -13.38 15.28
N GLY A 389 -4.48 -12.10 15.09
CA GLY A 389 -3.37 -11.62 14.28
C GLY A 389 -3.62 -11.59 12.77
N GLY A 390 -4.85 -11.81 12.32
CA GLY A 390 -5.19 -11.77 10.90
C GLY A 390 -4.98 -10.40 10.28
N PHE A 391 -4.52 -10.36 9.01
CA PHE A 391 -4.21 -9.13 8.28
C PHE A 391 -5.33 -8.75 7.33
N VAL A 392 -5.46 -7.45 7.06
CA VAL A 392 -6.44 -6.86 6.15
C VAL A 392 -5.82 -6.61 4.79
N TYR A 393 -6.54 -6.96 3.72
CA TYR A 393 -6.21 -6.56 2.36
C TYR A 393 -6.78 -5.17 2.07
N PHE A 394 -8.11 -5.05 2.02
CA PHE A 394 -8.83 -3.81 1.78
C PHE A 394 -9.39 -3.21 3.05
N THR A 395 -9.22 -1.89 3.19
CA THR A 395 -9.86 -1.11 4.25
C THR A 395 -10.97 -0.25 3.63
N PRO A 396 -12.22 -0.73 3.58
CA PRO A 396 -13.33 0.01 2.98
C PRO A 396 -13.53 1.39 3.61
N MET A 397 -13.63 2.42 2.77
CA MET A 397 -14.06 3.75 3.21
C MET A 397 -15.56 3.97 3.01
N ARG A 398 -16.26 3.00 2.40
CA ARG A 398 -17.72 2.97 2.35
C ARG A 398 -18.26 2.91 3.77
N PRO A 399 -19.04 3.92 4.23
CA PRO A 399 -19.63 3.91 5.57
C PRO A 399 -20.55 2.71 5.76
N GLY A 400 -20.49 2.09 6.94
CA GLY A 400 -21.30 0.91 7.26
C GLY A 400 -20.74 -0.41 6.70
N HIS A 401 -19.50 -0.44 6.20
CA HIS A 401 -18.86 -1.69 5.77
C HIS A 401 -17.79 -2.15 6.76
N TYR A 402 -17.10 -3.29 6.50
CA TYR A 402 -16.17 -3.92 7.43
C TYR A 402 -14.92 -4.44 6.71
N ARG A 403 -13.85 -4.66 7.49
CA ARG A 403 -12.59 -5.28 7.04
C ARG A 403 -12.67 -6.79 7.15
N VAL A 404 -11.99 -7.50 6.26
CA VAL A 404 -11.82 -8.96 6.28
C VAL A 404 -10.42 -9.28 6.74
N TYR A 405 -10.28 -10.27 7.62
CA TYR A 405 -9.00 -10.67 8.21
C TYR A 405 -8.53 -12.01 7.66
N SER A 406 -7.24 -12.12 7.41
CA SER A 406 -6.59 -13.37 7.01
C SER A 406 -6.56 -14.41 8.13
N GLN A 407 -6.34 -15.66 7.74
CA GLN A 407 -6.07 -16.77 8.66
C GLN A 407 -4.80 -17.50 8.21
N PRO A 408 -3.95 -18.01 9.13
CA PRO A 408 -2.67 -18.64 8.78
C PRO A 408 -2.81 -19.84 7.86
N GLU A 409 -3.94 -20.57 7.93
CA GLU A 409 -4.13 -21.81 7.18
C GLU A 409 -4.66 -21.59 5.76
N THR A 410 -5.40 -20.50 5.52
CA THR A 410 -6.20 -20.35 4.32
C THR A 410 -5.86 -19.14 3.46
N SER A 411 -5.22 -18.11 4.02
CA SER A 411 -5.08 -16.82 3.36
C SER A 411 -3.62 -16.56 2.97
N MET A 412 -3.36 -16.53 1.66
CA MET A 412 -2.01 -16.37 1.10
C MET A 412 -1.96 -15.24 0.07
N TRP A 413 -2.60 -14.10 0.38
CA TRP A 413 -2.56 -12.90 -0.47
C TRP A 413 -1.28 -12.10 -0.27
N CYS A 414 -0.94 -11.23 -1.20
CA CYS A 414 0.21 -10.32 -1.07
C CYS A 414 0.17 -9.50 0.23
N CYS A 415 -1.02 -9.06 0.68
CA CYS A 415 -1.17 -8.30 1.92
C CYS A 415 -0.98 -9.13 3.19
N VAL A 416 -1.04 -10.46 3.13
CA VAL A 416 -0.53 -11.33 4.21
C VAL A 416 0.99 -11.19 4.27
N GLY A 417 1.66 -11.29 3.13
CA GLY A 417 3.11 -11.12 3.05
C GLY A 417 3.58 -9.77 3.58
N SER A 418 3.02 -8.67 3.11
CA SER A 418 3.36 -7.34 3.64
C SER A 418 2.91 -7.14 5.08
N GLY A 419 1.85 -7.81 5.52
CA GLY A 419 1.38 -7.83 6.91
C GLY A 419 2.43 -8.42 7.84
N LEU A 420 2.94 -9.62 7.52
CA LEU A 420 4.03 -10.26 8.25
C LEU A 420 5.26 -9.32 8.41
N GLU A 421 5.54 -8.47 7.40
CA GLU A 421 6.66 -7.53 7.46
C GLU A 421 6.33 -6.24 8.21
N ASN A 422 5.10 -5.73 8.12
CA ASN A 422 4.70 -4.44 8.69
C ASN A 422 4.91 -4.38 10.19
N HIS A 423 4.50 -5.44 10.89
CA HIS A 423 4.45 -5.45 12.35
C HIS A 423 5.79 -5.85 13.00
N THR A 424 6.76 -6.28 12.22
CA THR A 424 8.11 -6.59 12.71
C THR A 424 8.96 -5.34 12.96
N LYS A 425 8.73 -4.26 12.21
CA LYS A 425 9.70 -3.17 12.02
C LYS A 425 9.29 -1.81 12.57
N TYR A 426 8.41 -1.77 13.53
CA TYR A 426 7.93 -0.50 14.15
C TYR A 426 9.04 0.40 14.70
N GLY A 427 10.17 -0.20 15.11
CA GLY A 427 11.34 0.56 15.60
C GLY A 427 12.11 1.33 14.55
N GLU A 428 11.91 1.04 13.24
CA GLU A 428 12.80 1.50 12.17
C GLU A 428 12.82 3.00 11.91
N PHE A 429 11.78 3.75 12.35
CA PHE A 429 11.64 5.19 12.07
C PHE A 429 11.32 6.04 13.32
N ILE A 430 11.32 5.44 14.52
CA ILE A 430 11.13 6.18 15.77
C ILE A 430 12.24 7.20 15.94
N TYR A 431 13.47 6.81 15.60
CA TYR A 431 14.66 7.65 15.73
C TYR A 431 15.44 7.69 14.42
N ALA A 432 16.14 8.82 14.22
CA ALA A 432 17.16 8.96 13.18
C ALA A 432 18.34 9.73 13.74
N HIS A 433 19.50 9.69 13.09
CA HIS A 433 20.67 10.43 13.55
C HIS A 433 21.49 10.99 12.42
N GLN A 434 22.25 12.05 12.70
CA GLN A 434 23.24 12.62 11.81
C GLN A 434 24.39 13.15 12.67
N LYS A 435 25.59 12.59 12.49
CA LYS A 435 26.79 12.97 13.30
C LYS A 435 26.51 12.89 14.79
N ASP A 436 26.45 14.06 15.47
CA ASP A 436 26.19 14.24 16.89
C ASP A 436 24.74 14.73 17.20
N THR A 437 23.83 14.51 16.27
CA THR A 437 22.42 14.90 16.36
C THR A 437 21.54 13.68 16.36
N LEU A 438 20.61 13.59 17.30
CA LEU A 438 19.60 12.55 17.43
C LEU A 438 18.22 13.16 17.19
N TYR A 439 17.47 12.62 16.22
CA TYR A 439 16.10 13.01 15.89
C TYR A 439 15.12 12.04 16.55
N VAL A 440 14.11 12.59 17.24
CA VAL A 440 12.95 11.84 17.78
C VAL A 440 11.78 12.12 16.83
N ASN A 441 11.45 11.14 15.99
CA ASN A 441 10.45 11.27 14.94
C ASN A 441 9.05 10.87 15.39
N LEU A 442 8.91 9.71 16.04
CA LEU A 442 7.63 9.14 16.44
C LEU A 442 7.57 9.00 17.97
N PHE A 443 6.40 9.27 18.54
CA PHE A 443 6.19 9.19 19.99
C PHE A 443 5.62 7.81 20.36
N ILE A 444 6.45 6.79 20.16
CA ILE A 444 6.15 5.39 20.47
C ILE A 444 7.02 4.95 21.65
N PRO A 445 6.46 4.36 22.71
CA PRO A 445 7.24 3.89 23.85
C PRO A 445 8.36 2.94 23.41
N SER A 446 9.59 3.32 23.71
CA SER A 446 10.76 2.58 23.22
C SER A 446 12.02 2.93 23.98
N GLN A 447 13.02 2.05 23.87
CA GLN A 447 14.38 2.32 24.36
C GLN A 447 15.35 2.22 23.18
N LEU A 448 16.10 3.29 22.95
CA LEU A 448 17.16 3.38 21.97
C LEU A 448 18.51 3.13 22.63
N THR A 449 19.34 2.28 22.04
CA THR A 449 20.76 2.10 22.41
C THR A 449 21.65 2.54 21.26
N TRP A 450 22.24 3.73 21.35
CA TRP A 450 23.19 4.24 20.36
C TRP A 450 24.64 3.96 20.83
N LYS A 451 25.13 2.79 20.47
CA LYS A 451 26.41 2.25 20.98
C LYS A 451 27.60 3.15 20.64
N GLU A 452 27.68 3.66 19.42
CA GLU A 452 28.82 4.49 18.93
C GLU A 452 28.95 5.79 19.69
N GLN A 453 27.87 6.32 20.22
CA GLN A 453 27.83 7.56 21.02
C GLN A 453 27.75 7.30 22.52
N GLY A 454 27.54 6.06 22.96
CA GLY A 454 27.35 5.72 24.37
C GLY A 454 26.08 6.35 24.97
N ILE A 455 24.99 6.33 24.19
CA ILE A 455 23.68 6.85 24.59
C ILE A 455 22.74 5.68 24.77
N THR A 456 21.98 5.70 25.86
CA THR A 456 20.74 4.93 26.03
C THR A 456 19.64 5.92 26.39
N LEU A 457 18.60 5.99 25.53
CA LEU A 457 17.46 6.89 25.69
C LEU A 457 16.18 6.07 25.79
N THR A 458 15.43 6.25 26.91
CA THR A 458 14.10 5.65 27.05
C THR A 458 13.03 6.71 26.80
N GLN A 459 12.11 6.41 25.91
CA GLN A 459 10.90 7.18 25.62
C GLN A 459 9.71 6.51 26.30
N GLU A 460 9.12 7.19 27.28
CA GLU A 460 7.94 6.77 28.01
C GLU A 460 6.77 7.68 27.62
N THR A 461 5.68 7.09 27.18
CA THR A 461 4.46 7.80 26.81
C THR A 461 3.29 6.82 26.78
N ARG A 462 2.08 7.36 26.92
CA ARG A 462 0.83 6.64 26.65
C ARG A 462 0.15 7.18 25.39
N PHE A 463 0.92 7.88 24.56
CA PHE A 463 0.40 8.39 23.28
C PHE A 463 -0.20 7.23 22.46
N PRO A 464 -1.40 7.39 21.86
CA PRO A 464 -2.17 8.62 21.73
C PRO A 464 -3.21 8.87 22.86
N ASP A 465 -3.34 8.00 23.86
CA ASP A 465 -4.34 8.19 24.95
C ASP A 465 -4.06 9.43 25.79
N ASP A 466 -2.78 9.73 26.00
CA ASP A 466 -2.26 10.88 26.72
C ASP A 466 -1.18 11.58 25.86
N GLY A 467 -1.20 12.89 25.81
CA GLY A 467 -0.20 13.68 25.08
C GLY A 467 1.16 13.80 25.77
N LYS A 468 1.31 13.31 27.00
CA LYS A 468 2.56 13.43 27.75
C LYS A 468 3.63 12.48 27.22
N VAL A 469 4.81 13.03 26.94
CA VAL A 469 6.01 12.29 26.55
C VAL A 469 7.15 12.60 27.52
N THR A 470 7.84 11.56 27.94
CA THR A 470 9.05 11.66 28.77
C THR A 470 10.20 10.97 28.07
N LEU A 471 11.29 11.69 27.87
CA LEU A 471 12.55 11.16 27.40
C LEU A 471 13.55 11.15 28.54
N ARG A 472 14.06 9.96 28.88
CA ARG A 472 15.03 9.78 29.96
C ARG A 472 16.36 9.30 29.40
N MET A 473 17.43 9.99 29.78
CA MET A 473 18.79 9.64 29.42
C MET A 473 19.32 8.58 30.39
N ASP A 474 19.21 7.31 30.05
CA ASP A 474 19.68 6.20 30.88
C ASP A 474 21.20 6.08 30.89
N GLU A 475 21.83 6.35 29.73
CA GLU A 475 23.27 6.52 29.55
C GLU A 475 23.53 7.75 28.68
N ALA A 476 24.53 8.56 29.05
CA ALA A 476 24.83 9.81 28.39
C ALA A 476 26.27 9.84 27.81
N PRO A 477 26.48 10.50 26.67
CA PRO A 477 27.78 10.59 26.05
C PRO A 477 28.70 11.54 26.83
N LYS A 478 30.02 11.37 26.65
CA LYS A 478 31.01 12.27 27.24
C LYS A 478 30.99 13.68 26.63
N LYS A 479 30.60 13.78 25.33
CA LYS A 479 30.54 15.04 24.58
C LYS A 479 29.11 15.61 24.59
N LYS A 480 29.00 16.90 24.25
CA LYS A 480 27.69 17.52 23.97
C LYS A 480 27.12 16.89 22.71
N PHE A 481 25.80 16.74 22.65
CA PHE A 481 25.10 16.42 21.43
C PHE A 481 23.75 17.15 21.37
N THR A 482 23.13 17.17 20.20
CA THR A 482 21.83 17.81 19.97
C THR A 482 20.75 16.75 19.92
N LEU A 483 19.72 16.94 20.75
CA LEU A 483 18.46 16.20 20.64
C LEU A 483 17.45 17.06 19.90
N MET A 484 16.90 16.52 18.81
CA MET A 484 15.93 17.17 17.94
C MET A 484 14.57 16.50 18.16
N ILE A 485 13.63 17.20 18.76
CA ILE A 485 12.27 16.70 19.02
C ILE A 485 11.34 17.22 17.95
N ARG A 486 10.67 16.32 17.21
CA ARG A 486 9.70 16.72 16.19
C ARG A 486 8.49 17.42 16.81
N ILE A 487 8.09 18.54 16.22
CA ILE A 487 6.80 19.17 16.46
C ILE A 487 5.86 18.74 15.34
N PRO A 488 4.85 17.88 15.64
CA PRO A 488 3.94 17.39 14.61
C PRO A 488 3.13 18.49 13.95
N GLU A 489 2.77 18.31 12.69
CA GLU A 489 1.96 19.29 11.96
C GLU A 489 0.60 19.56 12.61
N TRP A 490 -0.07 18.54 13.12
CA TRP A 490 -1.35 18.65 13.80
C TRP A 490 -1.27 19.44 15.12
N ALA A 491 -0.08 19.63 15.67
CA ALA A 491 0.16 20.37 16.90
C ALA A 491 0.76 21.78 16.67
N LYS A 492 1.12 22.15 15.44
CA LYS A 492 1.90 23.36 15.09
C LYS A 492 1.28 24.70 15.48
N ASN A 493 -0.03 24.75 15.67
CA ASN A 493 -0.75 25.98 16.02
C ASN A 493 -0.98 26.13 17.54
N SER A 494 -0.58 25.17 18.32
CA SER A 494 -0.76 25.22 19.77
C SER A 494 0.24 26.15 20.44
N LYS A 495 -0.26 26.98 21.38
CA LYS A 495 0.58 27.81 22.25
C LYS A 495 1.07 27.03 23.50
N ASP A 496 0.63 25.79 23.66
CA ASP A 496 0.74 25.03 24.91
C ASP A 496 1.94 24.08 24.95
N TYR A 497 2.93 24.27 24.09
CA TYR A 497 4.17 23.51 24.17
C TYR A 497 4.98 23.95 25.39
N ALA A 498 4.91 23.15 26.44
CA ALA A 498 5.75 23.32 27.61
C ALA A 498 6.75 22.16 27.67
N ILE A 499 8.01 22.45 27.36
CA ILE A 499 9.09 21.49 27.55
C ILE A 499 9.81 21.80 28.85
N THR A 500 10.01 20.78 29.65
CA THR A 500 10.84 20.86 30.87
C THR A 500 12.08 19.98 30.73
N ILE A 501 13.19 20.44 31.28
CA ILE A 501 14.42 19.66 31.41
C ILE A 501 14.75 19.61 32.92
N ASN A 502 14.72 18.39 33.48
CA ASN A 502 14.89 18.18 34.93
C ASN A 502 13.94 19.06 35.77
N GLY A 503 12.67 19.14 35.34
CA GLY A 503 11.63 19.93 36.02
C GLY A 503 11.69 21.44 35.78
N LYS A 504 12.71 21.96 35.11
CA LYS A 504 12.82 23.40 34.80
C LYS A 504 12.24 23.66 33.40
N LYS A 505 11.30 24.61 33.31
CA LYS A 505 10.74 25.06 32.01
C LYS A 505 11.84 25.59 31.11
N SER A 506 11.81 25.16 29.88
CA SER A 506 12.65 25.70 28.82
C SER A 506 11.76 26.56 27.89
N GLN A 507 12.24 27.76 27.55
CA GLN A 507 11.51 28.66 26.65
C GLN A 507 11.94 28.37 25.22
N PHE A 508 11.01 27.89 24.40
CA PHE A 508 11.18 27.76 22.97
C PHE A 508 10.10 28.58 22.25
N VAL A 509 10.49 29.19 21.14
CA VAL A 509 9.56 29.92 20.29
C VAL A 509 9.23 29.04 19.11
N ILE A 510 8.04 28.46 19.10
CA ILE A 510 7.50 27.74 17.96
C ILE A 510 6.73 28.74 17.10
N ARG A 511 7.10 28.87 15.83
CA ARG A 511 6.37 29.73 14.90
C ARG A 511 5.16 28.96 14.37
N PRO A 512 3.96 29.56 14.40
CA PRO A 512 2.80 28.91 13.85
C PRO A 512 2.98 28.60 12.36
N GLY A 513 2.60 27.39 11.96
CA GLY A 513 2.64 26.96 10.56
C GLY A 513 3.89 26.22 10.11
N GLU A 514 4.96 26.19 10.90
CA GLU A 514 6.19 25.45 10.57
C GLU A 514 6.14 24.03 11.16
N SER A 515 6.34 23.00 10.32
CA SER A 515 6.67 21.66 10.80
C SER A 515 8.17 21.64 11.05
N ILE A 516 8.58 21.49 12.29
CA ILE A 516 9.97 21.70 12.72
C ILE A 516 10.46 20.62 13.66
N TYR A 517 11.78 20.61 13.82
CA TYR A 517 12.44 19.98 14.96
C TYR A 517 12.84 21.03 15.99
N LEU A 518 12.65 20.71 17.25
CA LEU A 518 13.08 21.55 18.36
C LEU A 518 14.47 21.12 18.84
N PRO A 519 15.52 21.94 18.65
CA PRO A 519 16.88 21.58 19.05
C PRO A 519 17.14 21.80 20.52
N ILE A 520 17.69 20.78 21.20
CA ILE A 520 18.18 20.88 22.56
C ILE A 520 19.65 20.49 22.58
N HIS A 521 20.54 21.47 22.47
CA HIS A 521 21.99 21.26 22.47
C HIS A 521 22.59 21.44 23.86
N ARG A 522 23.13 20.38 24.47
CA ARG A 522 23.76 20.44 25.79
C ARG A 522 24.69 19.27 26.08
N LYS A 523 25.45 19.37 27.18
CA LYS A 523 26.12 18.23 27.79
C LYS A 523 25.11 17.46 28.65
N TRP A 524 24.72 16.31 28.17
CA TRP A 524 23.77 15.44 28.84
C TRP A 524 24.44 14.67 29.99
N LYS A 525 23.64 14.28 30.97
CA LYS A 525 24.04 13.42 32.09
C LYS A 525 23.08 12.25 32.19
N LYS A 526 23.57 11.13 32.68
CA LYS A 526 22.72 10.01 33.09
C LYS A 526 21.66 10.50 34.07
N GLY A 527 20.40 10.12 33.84
CA GLY A 527 19.26 10.54 34.65
C GLY A 527 18.66 11.90 34.23
N ASP A 528 19.20 12.59 33.19
CA ASP A 528 18.52 13.78 32.65
C ASP A 528 17.17 13.38 32.08
N VAL A 529 16.11 14.15 32.37
CA VAL A 529 14.74 13.92 31.95
C VAL A 529 14.20 15.11 31.19
N ILE A 530 13.67 14.88 30.01
CA ILE A 530 12.92 15.85 29.23
C ILE A 530 11.44 15.42 29.28
N THR A 531 10.55 16.34 29.63
CA THR A 531 9.10 16.09 29.59
C THR A 531 8.42 17.18 28.79
N PHE A 532 7.52 16.79 27.91
CA PHE A 532 6.68 17.69 27.14
C PHE A 532 5.28 17.10 26.95
N ASN A 533 4.34 17.95 26.56
CA ASN A 533 2.98 17.54 26.26
C ASN A 533 2.68 17.86 24.81
N LEU A 534 2.09 16.91 24.10
CA LEU A 534 1.60 17.05 22.74
C LEU A 534 0.15 17.52 22.80
N PRO A 535 -0.16 18.76 22.39
CA PRO A 535 -1.51 19.32 22.49
C PRO A 535 -2.39 18.75 21.37
N MET A 536 -3.10 17.66 21.67
CA MET A 536 -4.03 17.04 20.74
C MET A 536 -5.40 17.69 20.83
N GLU A 537 -5.96 18.03 19.67
CA GLU A 537 -7.28 18.63 19.51
C GLU A 537 -8.13 17.86 18.50
N VAL A 538 -9.45 17.96 18.62
CA VAL A 538 -10.40 17.45 17.63
C VAL A 538 -10.33 18.32 16.37
N SER A 539 -10.15 17.68 15.23
CA SER A 539 -10.23 18.32 13.93
C SER A 539 -11.14 17.54 12.99
N LEU A 540 -11.59 18.20 11.92
CA LEU A 540 -12.33 17.59 10.82
C LEU A 540 -11.49 17.69 9.55
N GLU A 541 -11.42 16.59 8.84
CA GLU A 541 -10.78 16.49 7.53
C GLU A 541 -11.85 16.13 6.48
N GLN A 542 -12.03 17.03 5.51
CA GLN A 542 -12.93 16.77 4.39
C GLN A 542 -12.24 15.85 3.39
N ILE A 543 -12.99 14.95 2.76
CA ILE A 543 -12.46 14.12 1.68
C ILE A 543 -11.85 15.00 0.58
N PRO A 544 -10.74 14.59 -0.08
CA PRO A 544 -9.94 15.49 -0.92
C PRO A 544 -10.68 16.15 -2.09
N ASP A 545 -11.69 15.52 -2.69
CA ASP A 545 -12.51 16.09 -3.78
C ASP A 545 -13.60 17.06 -3.31
N LYS A 546 -13.54 17.44 -2.02
CA LYS A 546 -14.46 18.43 -1.41
C LYS A 546 -15.94 18.05 -1.40
N LYS A 547 -16.27 16.77 -1.55
CA LYS A 547 -17.63 16.28 -1.24
C LYS A 547 -17.96 16.45 0.24
N ASP A 548 -19.24 16.46 0.56
CA ASP A 548 -19.76 16.63 1.93
C ASP A 548 -19.57 15.38 2.80
N TYR A 549 -18.32 14.89 2.84
CA TYR A 549 -17.89 13.78 3.68
C TYR A 549 -16.70 14.20 4.53
N TYR A 550 -16.80 13.98 5.82
CA TYR A 550 -15.83 14.42 6.81
C TYR A 550 -15.40 13.27 7.72
N ALA A 551 -14.12 13.22 8.04
CA ALA A 551 -13.55 12.34 9.06
C ALA A 551 -13.19 13.15 10.30
N PHE A 552 -13.41 12.59 11.48
CA PHE A 552 -12.93 13.15 12.74
C PHE A 552 -11.52 12.66 13.04
N LEU A 553 -10.69 13.57 13.51
CA LEU A 553 -9.36 13.27 14.00
C LEU A 553 -9.14 13.84 15.39
N TYR A 554 -8.28 13.18 16.17
CA TYR A 554 -7.73 13.69 17.41
C TYR A 554 -6.20 13.64 17.33
N GLY A 555 -5.57 14.82 17.15
CA GLY A 555 -4.18 14.84 16.70
C GLY A 555 -4.01 14.09 15.36
N PRO A 556 -3.13 13.08 15.27
CA PRO A 556 -2.94 12.31 14.04
C PRO A 556 -3.91 11.13 13.92
N ILE A 557 -4.71 10.86 14.94
CA ILE A 557 -5.53 9.65 15.08
C ILE A 557 -6.90 9.85 14.43
N VAL A 558 -7.23 9.04 13.45
CA VAL A 558 -8.56 8.96 12.85
C VAL A 558 -9.52 8.27 13.81
N LEU A 559 -10.68 8.88 14.02
CA LEU A 559 -11.75 8.33 14.85
C LEU A 559 -12.83 7.70 13.98
N ALA A 560 -13.34 6.57 14.41
CA ALA A 560 -14.38 5.84 13.71
C ALA A 560 -15.50 5.43 14.67
N ALA A 561 -16.71 5.31 14.14
CA ALA A 561 -17.85 4.79 14.88
C ALA A 561 -18.17 3.37 14.43
N SER A 562 -18.47 2.47 15.38
CA SER A 562 -19.13 1.20 15.07
C SER A 562 -20.56 1.47 14.62
N THR A 563 -20.96 0.91 13.49
CA THR A 563 -22.33 1.05 12.97
C THR A 563 -23.16 -0.21 13.20
N SER A 564 -22.54 -1.38 13.28
CA SER A 564 -23.19 -2.66 13.59
C SER A 564 -22.15 -3.76 13.78
N THR A 565 -22.53 -4.84 14.44
CA THR A 565 -21.79 -6.11 14.51
C THR A 565 -22.50 -7.25 13.75
N GLU A 566 -23.54 -6.93 13.01
CA GLU A 566 -24.33 -7.90 12.24
C GLU A 566 -23.84 -8.00 10.78
N HIS A 567 -24.18 -9.11 10.13
CA HIS A 567 -23.89 -9.36 8.72
C HIS A 567 -22.40 -9.18 8.35
N LEU A 568 -21.52 -9.74 9.17
CA LEU A 568 -20.06 -9.76 8.96
C LEU A 568 -19.65 -11.07 8.24
N ASP A 569 -20.34 -11.42 7.17
CA ASP A 569 -20.12 -12.67 6.44
C ASP A 569 -18.70 -12.67 5.84
N GLY A 570 -17.94 -13.74 6.10
CA GLY A 570 -16.56 -13.84 5.68
C GLY A 570 -15.60 -12.88 6.42
N LEU A 571 -15.93 -12.47 7.66
CA LEU A 571 -15.05 -11.63 8.50
C LEU A 571 -13.63 -12.19 8.62
N TYR A 572 -13.52 -13.51 8.72
CA TYR A 572 -12.27 -14.26 8.61
C TYR A 572 -12.30 -15.02 7.28
N ALA A 573 -11.33 -14.76 6.43
CA ALA A 573 -11.30 -15.25 5.08
C ALA A 573 -11.18 -16.78 5.02
N ASP A 574 -11.87 -17.36 4.06
CA ASP A 574 -11.68 -18.74 3.64
C ASP A 574 -10.49 -18.89 2.67
N ASP A 575 -10.29 -20.07 2.09
CA ASP A 575 -9.24 -20.36 1.13
C ASP A 575 -9.62 -20.02 -0.33
N SER A 576 -10.76 -19.40 -0.56
CA SER A 576 -11.15 -18.93 -1.88
C SER A 576 -10.22 -17.81 -2.36
N ARG A 577 -9.98 -17.74 -3.67
CA ARG A 577 -9.08 -16.78 -4.28
C ARG A 577 -9.45 -15.33 -3.95
N GLY A 578 -10.76 -15.02 -3.89
CA GLY A 578 -11.33 -13.73 -3.55
C GLY A 578 -11.71 -13.55 -2.08
N GLY A 579 -11.30 -14.45 -1.18
CA GLY A 579 -11.70 -14.46 0.23
C GLY A 579 -11.33 -13.19 1.02
N HIS A 580 -10.43 -12.36 0.49
CA HIS A 580 -10.05 -11.06 1.08
C HIS A 580 -11.08 -9.94 0.86
N ILE A 581 -12.09 -10.16 0.02
CA ILE A 581 -13.10 -9.16 -0.31
C ILE A 581 -14.32 -9.36 0.61
N ALA A 582 -14.72 -8.31 1.30
CA ALA A 582 -15.93 -8.35 2.13
C ALA A 582 -17.18 -8.53 1.26
N HIS A 583 -17.90 -9.62 1.47
CA HIS A 583 -19.06 -10.00 0.66
C HIS A 583 -20.39 -10.05 1.43
N GLY A 584 -20.38 -9.64 2.71
CA GLY A 584 -21.60 -9.53 3.49
C GLY A 584 -22.52 -8.43 2.95
N LYS A 585 -23.78 -8.51 3.35
CA LYS A 585 -24.83 -7.58 2.94
C LYS A 585 -24.34 -6.13 2.99
N GLN A 586 -24.48 -5.39 1.90
CA GLN A 586 -24.22 -3.95 1.91
C GLN A 586 -25.37 -3.23 2.61
N ILE A 587 -25.02 -2.46 3.63
CA ILE A 587 -25.98 -1.60 4.32
C ILE A 587 -26.23 -0.35 3.46
N PRO A 588 -27.48 0.03 3.23
CA PRO A 588 -27.82 1.25 2.52
C PRO A 588 -27.20 2.48 3.18
N LEU A 589 -26.60 3.38 2.39
CA LEU A 589 -25.95 4.58 2.90
C LEU A 589 -26.89 5.51 3.70
N GLN A 590 -28.20 5.43 3.45
CA GLN A 590 -29.22 6.15 4.21
C GLN A 590 -29.45 5.56 5.62
N GLU A 591 -29.01 4.35 5.89
CA GLU A 591 -29.09 3.71 7.22
C GLU A 591 -27.82 3.94 8.05
N VAL A 592 -26.79 4.53 7.46
CA VAL A 592 -25.51 4.85 8.11
C VAL A 592 -25.57 6.25 8.71
N PRO A 593 -24.92 6.53 9.86
CA PRO A 593 -24.92 7.83 10.49
C PRO A 593 -24.50 8.96 9.56
N MET A 594 -25.38 9.95 9.37
CA MET A 594 -25.17 11.22 8.69
C MET A 594 -25.22 12.35 9.71
N LEU A 595 -24.31 13.32 9.61
CA LEU A 595 -24.19 14.42 10.56
C LEU A 595 -24.95 15.65 10.03
N ILE A 596 -25.85 16.18 10.84
CA ILE A 596 -26.66 17.37 10.52
C ILE A 596 -26.01 18.61 11.16
N GLY A 597 -25.74 19.63 10.35
CA GLY A 597 -25.14 20.87 10.78
C GLY A 597 -23.99 21.33 9.89
N ASN A 598 -23.40 22.47 10.18
CA ASN A 598 -22.18 22.92 9.49
C ASN A 598 -20.92 22.28 10.10
N PRO A 599 -19.78 22.25 9.37
CA PRO A 599 -18.56 21.59 9.86
C PRO A 599 -18.06 22.08 11.23
N ASN A 600 -18.21 23.37 11.54
CA ASN A 600 -17.81 23.90 12.85
C ASN A 600 -18.69 23.42 14.00
N SER A 601 -20.02 23.40 13.80
CA SER A 601 -20.94 22.85 14.81
C SER A 601 -20.71 21.35 15.01
N ILE A 602 -20.46 20.61 13.94
CA ILE A 602 -20.15 19.18 13.97
C ILE A 602 -18.88 18.93 14.77
N ARG A 603 -17.78 19.64 14.47
CA ARG A 603 -16.53 19.52 15.23
C ARG A 603 -16.72 19.78 16.71
N ASN A 604 -17.44 20.83 17.05
CA ASN A 604 -17.65 21.24 18.43
C ASN A 604 -18.62 20.32 19.21
N SER A 605 -19.37 19.47 18.53
CA SER A 605 -20.27 18.48 19.15
C SER A 605 -19.58 17.18 19.54
N LEU A 606 -18.29 17.00 19.21
CA LEU A 606 -17.52 15.82 19.62
C LEU A 606 -16.76 16.09 20.93
N HIS A 607 -17.04 15.28 21.95
CA HIS A 607 -16.46 15.46 23.28
C HIS A 607 -15.77 14.18 23.77
N LYS A 608 -14.55 14.30 24.30
CA LYS A 608 -13.83 13.19 24.92
C LYS A 608 -14.55 12.74 26.19
N LYS A 609 -14.83 11.44 26.32
CA LYS A 609 -15.57 10.85 27.45
C LYS A 609 -14.69 10.47 28.63
N SER A 610 -13.42 10.14 28.39
CA SER A 610 -12.50 9.63 29.40
C SER A 610 -11.11 10.21 29.25
N GLU A 611 -10.48 10.53 30.35
CA GLU A 611 -9.09 10.98 30.39
C GLU A 611 -8.08 9.84 30.14
N ASN A 612 -8.50 8.60 30.41
CA ASN A 612 -7.61 7.43 30.39
C ASN A 612 -7.63 6.64 29.09
N LEU A 613 -8.66 6.83 28.27
CA LEU A 613 -8.85 6.10 27.01
C LEU A 613 -9.48 7.03 25.98
N LEU A 614 -9.00 6.97 24.75
CA LEU A 614 -9.60 7.74 23.66
C LEU A 614 -10.97 7.15 23.27
N THR A 615 -12.00 7.70 23.88
CA THR A 615 -13.41 7.46 23.55
C THR A 615 -14.12 8.79 23.53
N PHE A 616 -14.91 9.02 22.49
CA PHE A 616 -15.60 10.28 22.24
C PHE A 616 -17.09 10.05 22.10
N SER A 617 -17.89 11.01 22.54
CA SER A 617 -19.34 11.09 22.32
C SER A 617 -19.65 12.25 21.40
N TYR A 618 -20.37 11.98 20.35
CA TYR A 618 -20.91 12.99 19.47
C TYR A 618 -22.34 13.35 19.92
N ASN A 619 -22.52 14.60 20.34
CA ASN A 619 -23.79 15.09 20.91
C ASN A 619 -24.55 15.98 19.91
N GLY A 620 -24.12 16.08 18.67
CA GLY A 620 -24.82 16.76 17.57
C GLY A 620 -25.96 15.93 17.01
N GLU A 621 -26.72 16.50 16.11
CA GLU A 621 -27.80 15.82 15.41
C GLU A 621 -27.26 14.81 14.41
N VAL A 622 -27.83 13.58 14.42
CA VAL A 622 -27.46 12.45 13.59
C VAL A 622 -28.70 11.83 12.96
N TYR A 623 -28.63 11.52 11.69
CA TYR A 623 -29.66 10.75 11.01
C TYR A 623 -29.06 9.41 10.45
N PRO A 624 -29.78 8.29 10.51
CA PRO A 624 -31.02 8.09 11.30
C PRO A 624 -30.79 8.31 12.80
N ALA A 625 -31.83 8.75 13.49
CA ALA A 625 -31.75 9.03 14.92
C ALA A 625 -31.24 7.78 15.66
N GLN A 626 -30.09 7.88 16.27
CA GLN A 626 -29.54 6.83 17.10
C GLN A 626 -30.17 6.94 18.50
N GLY A 627 -30.68 5.84 19.04
CA GLY A 627 -31.22 5.83 20.41
C GLY A 627 -30.19 6.11 21.49
N LYS A 628 -28.92 6.20 21.12
CA LYS A 628 -27.75 6.55 21.96
C LYS A 628 -26.88 7.57 21.21
N ALA A 629 -26.12 8.36 21.95
CA ALA A 629 -25.11 9.23 21.35
C ALA A 629 -24.12 8.40 20.52
N LEU A 630 -23.75 8.91 19.34
CA LEU A 630 -22.77 8.25 18.46
C LEU A 630 -21.42 8.24 19.17
N GLU A 631 -20.86 7.06 19.38
CA GLU A 631 -19.56 6.88 20.02
C GLU A 631 -18.46 6.67 18.99
N LEU A 632 -17.36 7.42 19.10
CA LEU A 632 -16.19 7.28 18.26
C LEU A 632 -14.98 6.84 19.08
N VAL A 633 -14.20 5.95 18.50
CA VAL A 633 -12.95 5.44 19.05
C VAL A 633 -11.83 5.52 18.00
N PRO A 634 -10.55 5.45 18.37
CA PRO A 634 -9.46 5.31 17.40
C PRO A 634 -9.71 4.17 16.43
N PHE A 635 -9.58 4.44 15.13
CA PHE A 635 -9.89 3.44 14.10
C PHE A 635 -9.04 2.16 14.23
N PHE A 636 -7.81 2.29 14.69
CA PHE A 636 -6.95 1.13 14.95
C PHE A 636 -7.38 0.23 16.13
N ARG A 637 -8.36 0.67 16.92
CA ARG A 637 -8.97 -0.12 18.01
C ARG A 637 -10.34 -0.69 17.67
N LEU A 638 -10.90 -0.31 16.52
CA LEU A 638 -12.23 -0.73 16.12
C LEU A 638 -12.13 -1.95 15.20
N HIS A 639 -12.27 -3.15 15.76
CA HIS A 639 -12.22 -4.41 15.05
C HIS A 639 -13.56 -5.16 15.09
N ASN A 640 -13.71 -6.21 14.30
CA ASN A 640 -14.86 -7.13 14.32
C ASN A 640 -16.22 -6.40 14.25
N SER A 641 -16.29 -5.34 13.46
CA SER A 641 -17.43 -4.44 13.37
C SER A 641 -17.55 -3.81 11.98
N ARG A 642 -18.77 -3.47 11.61
CA ARG A 642 -19.05 -2.48 10.58
C ARG A 642 -18.75 -1.10 11.14
N TYR A 643 -18.25 -0.19 10.30
CA TYR A 643 -17.79 1.11 10.79
C TYR A 643 -18.07 2.25 9.81
N ALA A 644 -18.00 3.46 10.33
CA ALA A 644 -17.88 4.69 9.55
C ALA A 644 -16.64 5.46 9.99
N VAL A 645 -15.78 5.77 9.02
CA VAL A 645 -14.64 6.69 9.15
C VAL A 645 -15.03 8.05 8.58
N TYR A 646 -15.58 8.04 7.37
CA TYR A 646 -16.19 9.23 6.77
C TYR A 646 -17.69 9.27 7.06
N PHE A 647 -18.15 10.45 7.45
CA PHE A 647 -19.56 10.74 7.71
C PHE A 647 -20.04 11.77 6.69
N ARG A 648 -21.18 11.48 6.04
CA ARG A 648 -21.81 12.49 5.19
C ARG A 648 -22.34 13.60 6.07
N GLN A 649 -22.07 14.84 5.66
CA GLN A 649 -22.58 16.06 6.30
C GLN A 649 -23.69 16.67 5.45
N THR A 650 -24.70 17.24 6.07
CA THR A 650 -25.74 18.03 5.39
C THR A 650 -26.28 19.14 6.29
N SER A 651 -26.92 20.14 5.69
CA SER A 651 -27.75 21.09 6.42
C SER A 651 -29.17 20.55 6.60
N GLU A 652 -29.93 21.09 7.57
CA GLU A 652 -31.34 20.76 7.77
C GLU A 652 -32.20 21.01 6.51
N GLU A 653 -31.86 22.07 5.75
CA GLU A 653 -32.60 22.45 4.54
C GLU A 653 -32.39 21.45 3.40
N GLN A 654 -31.16 20.91 3.25
CA GLN A 654 -30.82 19.99 2.17
C GLN A 654 -31.15 18.52 2.49
N PHE A 655 -31.37 18.22 3.76
CA PHE A 655 -31.50 16.88 4.26
C PHE A 655 -32.56 16.03 3.52
N LYS A 656 -33.76 16.57 3.29
CA LYS A 656 -34.83 15.82 2.59
C LYS A 656 -34.47 15.47 1.15
N ALA A 657 -33.92 16.42 0.42
CA ALA A 657 -33.51 16.20 -0.98
C ALA A 657 -32.40 15.14 -1.08
N ILE A 658 -31.42 15.20 -0.16
CA ILE A 658 -30.34 14.21 -0.08
C ILE A 658 -30.87 12.82 0.27
N GLN A 659 -31.83 12.71 1.18
CA GLN A 659 -32.47 11.43 1.51
C GLN A 659 -33.16 10.79 0.29
N GLU A 660 -33.91 11.58 -0.47
CA GLU A 660 -34.62 11.09 -1.66
C GLU A 660 -33.63 10.66 -2.74
N GLU A 661 -32.57 11.45 -2.98
CA GLU A 661 -31.51 11.11 -3.93
C GLU A 661 -30.78 9.81 -3.53
N MET A 662 -30.36 9.69 -2.27
CA MET A 662 -29.70 8.50 -1.75
C MET A 662 -30.62 7.28 -1.83
N ALA A 663 -31.88 7.42 -1.48
CA ALA A 663 -32.84 6.34 -1.52
C ALA A 663 -33.08 5.82 -2.96
N MET A 664 -33.14 6.72 -3.94
CA MET A 664 -33.29 6.32 -5.36
C MET A 664 -32.03 5.63 -5.88
N ALA A 665 -30.84 6.21 -5.61
CA ALA A 665 -29.56 5.63 -6.04
C ALA A 665 -29.34 4.25 -5.42
N GLU A 666 -29.62 4.11 -4.13
CA GLU A 666 -29.44 2.88 -3.39
C GLU A 666 -30.45 1.79 -3.82
N ARG A 667 -31.70 2.12 -4.06
CA ARG A 667 -32.65 1.16 -4.61
C ARG A 667 -32.17 0.59 -5.93
N LYS A 668 -31.74 1.45 -6.82
CA LYS A 668 -31.25 1.03 -8.15
C LYS A 668 -30.00 0.13 -8.02
N ALA A 669 -29.05 0.52 -7.16
CA ALA A 669 -27.85 -0.27 -6.90
C ALA A 669 -28.16 -1.60 -6.22
N THR A 670 -29.04 -1.60 -5.22
CA THR A 670 -29.46 -2.79 -4.47
C THR A 670 -30.24 -3.75 -5.36
N GLU A 671 -31.17 -3.24 -6.17
CA GLU A 671 -31.92 -4.07 -7.14
C GLU A 671 -30.95 -4.75 -8.12
N LEU A 672 -30.00 -4.00 -8.66
CA LEU A 672 -29.01 -4.56 -9.57
C LEU A 672 -28.10 -5.57 -8.87
N ALA A 673 -27.63 -5.28 -7.66
CA ALA A 673 -26.80 -6.19 -6.85
C ALA A 673 -27.53 -7.49 -6.52
N ASN A 674 -28.79 -7.40 -6.08
CA ASN A 674 -29.61 -8.57 -5.74
C ASN A 674 -29.96 -9.46 -6.93
N GLN A 675 -30.01 -8.90 -8.13
CA GLN A 675 -30.21 -9.63 -9.38
C GLN A 675 -28.90 -10.19 -9.94
N THR A 676 -27.73 -9.67 -9.50
CA THR A 676 -26.43 -10.09 -10.02
C THR A 676 -26.05 -11.46 -9.48
N ILE A 677 -25.79 -12.39 -10.38
CA ILE A 677 -25.28 -13.74 -10.09
C ILE A 677 -23.77 -13.77 -10.21
N ASP A 678 -23.25 -13.10 -11.25
CA ASP A 678 -21.83 -13.06 -11.54
C ASP A 678 -21.44 -11.73 -12.17
N LEU A 679 -20.21 -11.28 -11.92
CA LEU A 679 -19.74 -9.97 -12.34
C LEU A 679 -18.26 -10.02 -12.66
N ILE A 680 -17.89 -9.57 -13.87
CA ILE A 680 -16.51 -9.50 -14.34
C ILE A 680 -16.21 -8.06 -14.74
N PHE A 681 -15.07 -7.55 -14.30
CA PHE A 681 -14.50 -6.30 -14.75
C PHE A 681 -13.28 -6.59 -15.64
N PRO A 682 -13.46 -6.58 -16.96
CA PRO A 682 -12.37 -6.81 -17.90
C PRO A 682 -11.23 -5.83 -17.73
N GLY A 683 -9.99 -6.33 -17.71
CA GLY A 683 -8.81 -5.52 -17.49
C GLY A 683 -8.38 -5.39 -16.02
N GLU A 684 -9.19 -5.86 -15.08
CA GLU A 684 -8.83 -5.97 -13.67
C GLU A 684 -8.33 -7.39 -13.36
N GLN A 685 -7.21 -7.47 -12.66
CA GLN A 685 -6.49 -8.74 -12.47
C GLN A 685 -7.32 -9.82 -11.78
N GLN A 686 -7.88 -9.51 -10.61
CA GLN A 686 -8.56 -10.52 -9.79
C GLN A 686 -9.84 -11.03 -10.49
N PRO A 687 -10.75 -10.18 -10.96
CA PRO A 687 -11.93 -10.63 -11.69
C PRO A 687 -11.61 -11.47 -12.91
N GLU A 688 -10.61 -11.10 -13.72
CA GLU A 688 -10.19 -11.85 -14.89
C GLU A 688 -9.59 -13.21 -14.54
N SER A 689 -8.70 -13.25 -13.54
CA SER A 689 -8.09 -14.49 -13.07
C SER A 689 -9.09 -15.44 -12.46
N ASP A 690 -10.02 -14.94 -11.65
CA ASP A 690 -11.09 -15.71 -11.04
C ASP A 690 -12.01 -16.38 -12.07
N HIS A 691 -12.17 -15.74 -13.23
CA HIS A 691 -13.00 -16.23 -14.34
C HIS A 691 -12.19 -16.93 -15.43
N GLY A 692 -10.93 -17.29 -15.14
CA GLY A 692 -10.09 -18.10 -16.03
C GLY A 692 -9.90 -17.45 -17.41
N ILE A 693 -9.51 -16.15 -17.42
CA ILE A 693 -9.25 -15.40 -18.66
C ILE A 693 -8.37 -16.18 -19.63
N GLN A 694 -8.80 -16.27 -20.88
CA GLN A 694 -7.99 -16.73 -22.01
C GLN A 694 -8.12 -15.72 -23.16
N TYR A 695 -7.04 -15.52 -23.91
CA TYR A 695 -7.06 -14.53 -24.99
C TYR A 695 -5.99 -14.78 -26.05
N GLU A 696 -6.22 -14.20 -27.20
CA GLU A 696 -5.28 -14.12 -28.32
C GLU A 696 -5.39 -12.74 -28.95
N GLN A 697 -4.25 -12.05 -29.14
CA GLN A 697 -4.17 -10.69 -29.70
C GLN A 697 -5.13 -9.72 -29.00
N ALA A 698 -5.12 -9.71 -27.67
CA ALA A 698 -5.93 -8.84 -26.84
C ALA A 698 -5.07 -7.87 -26.03
N GLU A 699 -5.64 -6.74 -25.67
CA GLU A 699 -5.02 -5.74 -24.82
C GLU A 699 -6.00 -5.22 -23.77
N THR A 700 -5.47 -4.73 -22.68
CA THR A 700 -6.21 -4.03 -21.63
C THR A 700 -5.86 -2.55 -21.63
N GLY A 701 -6.75 -1.74 -21.12
CA GLY A 701 -6.55 -0.30 -20.97
C GLY A 701 -7.55 0.29 -19.99
N THR A 702 -7.45 1.60 -19.80
CA THR A 702 -8.31 2.37 -18.93
C THR A 702 -8.92 3.54 -19.69
N ASN A 703 -10.20 3.79 -19.47
CA ASN A 703 -10.88 4.97 -19.95
C ASN A 703 -11.57 5.64 -18.76
N LYS A 704 -11.13 6.83 -18.40
CA LYS A 704 -11.48 7.50 -17.14
C LYS A 704 -11.04 6.60 -15.95
N ASP A 705 -11.98 6.12 -15.15
CA ASP A 705 -11.77 5.24 -13.99
C ASP A 705 -12.20 3.78 -14.24
N ARG A 706 -12.55 3.42 -15.46
CA ARG A 706 -12.99 2.06 -15.83
C ARG A 706 -11.97 1.35 -16.68
N HIS A 707 -11.63 0.13 -16.27
CA HIS A 707 -10.78 -0.77 -17.05
C HIS A 707 -11.56 -1.44 -18.16
N PHE A 708 -10.87 -1.85 -19.19
CA PHE A 708 -11.46 -2.61 -20.29
C PHE A 708 -10.49 -3.64 -20.86
N ARG A 709 -11.05 -4.60 -21.56
CA ARG A 709 -10.34 -5.48 -22.49
C ARG A 709 -10.94 -5.36 -23.87
N ARG A 710 -10.07 -5.40 -24.89
CA ARG A 710 -10.44 -5.53 -26.30
C ARG A 710 -9.48 -6.45 -27.04
N ALA A 711 -9.86 -6.99 -28.20
CA ALA A 711 -9.04 -7.90 -28.97
C ALA A 711 -9.17 -7.68 -30.48
N ARG A 712 -8.08 -7.96 -31.21
CA ARG A 712 -8.09 -8.23 -32.65
C ARG A 712 -8.35 -9.71 -32.92
N GLY A 713 -7.91 -10.59 -32.05
CA GLY A 713 -8.23 -12.00 -32.04
C GLY A 713 -9.49 -12.29 -31.22
N TRP A 714 -9.30 -12.70 -29.96
CA TRP A 714 -10.41 -13.00 -29.06
C TRP A 714 -9.98 -12.97 -27.60
N PHE A 715 -10.97 -12.89 -26.70
CA PHE A 715 -10.80 -13.19 -25.28
C PHE A 715 -12.06 -13.88 -24.74
N SER A 716 -11.92 -14.62 -23.64
CA SER A 716 -13.00 -15.36 -23.02
C SER A 716 -12.85 -15.46 -21.53
N TYR A 717 -13.99 -15.63 -20.83
CA TYR A 717 -14.11 -15.88 -19.41
C TYR A 717 -15.04 -17.05 -19.15
N ASN A 718 -14.99 -17.63 -17.95
CA ASN A 718 -15.92 -18.61 -17.46
C ASN A 718 -16.89 -17.97 -16.46
N LEU A 719 -18.11 -17.68 -16.87
CA LEU A 719 -19.17 -17.18 -16.00
C LEU A 719 -19.51 -18.21 -14.93
N LYS A 720 -19.60 -17.79 -13.67
CA LYS A 720 -19.91 -18.63 -12.51
C LYS A 720 -21.38 -18.49 -12.16
N VAL A 721 -22.19 -19.43 -12.57
CA VAL A 721 -23.62 -19.43 -12.32
C VAL A 721 -23.91 -20.21 -11.04
N LYS A 722 -24.29 -19.50 -9.98
CA LYS A 722 -24.67 -20.11 -8.68
C LYS A 722 -26.16 -20.41 -8.57
N GLU A 723 -26.98 -19.61 -9.27
CA GLU A 723 -28.45 -19.71 -9.32
C GLU A 723 -28.92 -19.63 -10.79
N GLU A 724 -30.19 -19.76 -11.06
CA GLU A 724 -30.71 -19.61 -12.44
C GLU A 724 -30.45 -18.20 -12.98
N ALA A 725 -29.77 -18.11 -14.11
CA ALA A 725 -29.50 -16.84 -14.80
C ALA A 725 -30.39 -16.71 -16.04
N SER A 726 -30.97 -15.51 -16.24
CA SER A 726 -31.88 -15.24 -17.35
C SER A 726 -31.44 -14.11 -18.27
N ARG A 727 -30.48 -13.29 -17.85
CA ARG A 727 -30.08 -12.09 -18.58
C ARG A 727 -28.55 -11.87 -18.46
N ILE A 728 -27.96 -11.37 -19.53
CA ILE A 728 -26.59 -10.88 -19.53
C ILE A 728 -26.54 -9.42 -19.93
N MET A 729 -25.69 -8.65 -19.27
CA MET A 729 -25.45 -7.23 -19.52
C MET A 729 -23.97 -7.00 -19.78
N ILE A 730 -23.64 -6.16 -20.77
CA ILE A 730 -22.27 -5.83 -21.16
C ILE A 730 -22.17 -4.32 -21.31
N THR A 731 -21.22 -3.71 -20.60
CA THR A 731 -20.98 -2.26 -20.66
C THR A 731 -19.90 -1.94 -21.69
N VAL A 732 -20.21 -1.01 -22.58
CA VAL A 732 -19.35 -0.48 -23.64
C VAL A 732 -19.47 1.03 -23.70
N ARG A 733 -18.67 1.70 -24.53
CA ARG A 733 -18.88 3.13 -24.81
C ARG A 733 -19.88 3.34 -25.95
N LYS A 734 -20.72 4.37 -25.82
CA LYS A 734 -21.74 4.73 -26.81
C LYS A 734 -21.13 5.17 -28.16
N ASP A 735 -19.95 5.79 -28.12
CA ASP A 735 -19.22 6.27 -29.30
C ASP A 735 -18.41 5.18 -30.01
N GLU A 736 -18.32 3.99 -29.42
CA GLU A 736 -17.59 2.88 -30.01
C GLU A 736 -18.43 2.19 -31.11
N ARG A 737 -17.88 2.16 -32.30
CA ARG A 737 -18.59 1.65 -33.48
C ARG A 737 -18.19 0.24 -33.89
N ASN A 738 -17.16 -0.31 -33.26
CA ASN A 738 -16.66 -1.64 -33.56
C ASN A 738 -17.73 -2.69 -33.24
N LYS A 739 -17.83 -3.68 -34.11
CA LYS A 739 -18.75 -4.79 -33.92
C LYS A 739 -18.09 -5.96 -33.22
N VAL A 740 -18.86 -6.66 -32.42
CA VAL A 740 -18.40 -7.82 -31.66
C VAL A 740 -19.31 -9.01 -31.85
N THR A 741 -18.72 -10.17 -32.07
CA THR A 741 -19.40 -11.45 -31.96
C THR A 741 -19.21 -11.99 -30.56
N ILE A 742 -20.32 -12.26 -29.86
CA ILE A 742 -20.31 -12.79 -28.50
C ILE A 742 -20.88 -14.19 -28.51
N LEU A 743 -20.08 -15.16 -28.08
CA LEU A 743 -20.52 -16.55 -27.93
C LEU A 743 -20.66 -16.85 -26.43
N LEU A 744 -21.83 -17.29 -26.02
CA LEU A 744 -22.10 -17.81 -24.69
C LEU A 744 -22.33 -19.32 -24.80
N ASN A 745 -21.50 -20.13 -24.15
CA ASN A 745 -21.51 -21.58 -24.25
C ASN A 745 -21.49 -22.09 -25.73
N ASN A 746 -20.65 -21.41 -26.57
CA ASN A 746 -20.55 -21.64 -28.05
C ASN A 746 -21.77 -21.25 -28.89
N GLU A 747 -22.82 -20.70 -28.30
CA GLU A 747 -23.96 -20.17 -29.04
C GLU A 747 -23.86 -18.65 -29.18
N LYS A 748 -24.10 -18.12 -30.36
CA LYS A 748 -24.05 -16.69 -30.64
C LYS A 748 -25.22 -15.97 -29.98
N LEU A 749 -24.95 -14.94 -29.19
CA LEU A 749 -25.98 -14.07 -28.67
C LEU A 749 -26.70 -13.31 -29.81
N ALA A 750 -27.98 -13.06 -29.63
CA ALA A 750 -28.82 -12.38 -30.61
C ALA A 750 -28.25 -11.03 -31.06
N VAL A 751 -28.47 -10.63 -32.32
CA VAL A 751 -27.88 -9.42 -32.90
C VAL A 751 -28.41 -8.11 -32.24
N ASN A 752 -29.59 -8.14 -31.64
CA ASN A 752 -30.29 -6.95 -31.13
C ASN A 752 -30.40 -6.95 -29.59
N PRO A 753 -29.45 -6.38 -28.87
CA PRO A 753 -29.58 -6.14 -27.45
C PRO A 753 -30.54 -4.97 -27.16
N THR A 754 -31.11 -4.95 -25.97
CA THR A 754 -31.67 -3.70 -25.42
C THR A 754 -30.49 -2.80 -25.02
N ILE A 755 -30.52 -1.54 -25.43
CA ILE A 755 -29.45 -0.58 -25.17
C ILE A 755 -29.95 0.46 -24.15
N SER A 756 -29.21 0.63 -23.04
CA SER A 756 -29.54 1.68 -22.06
C SER A 756 -29.20 3.09 -22.60
N GLU A 757 -29.78 4.11 -21.99
CA GLU A 757 -29.22 5.46 -22.13
C GLU A 757 -27.79 5.50 -21.63
N ALA A 758 -26.94 6.31 -22.28
CA ALA A 758 -25.58 6.50 -21.84
C ALA A 758 -25.53 7.30 -20.53
N ASP A 759 -24.64 6.90 -19.63
CA ASP A 759 -24.36 7.68 -18.44
C ASP A 759 -23.62 9.00 -18.78
N LYS A 760 -23.39 9.85 -17.77
CA LYS A 760 -22.69 11.16 -17.94
C LYS A 760 -21.29 11.03 -18.53
N ASP A 761 -20.68 9.86 -18.43
CA ASP A 761 -19.33 9.55 -18.91
C ASP A 761 -19.32 8.87 -20.27
N GLY A 762 -20.50 8.64 -20.85
CA GLY A 762 -20.66 8.07 -22.18
C GLY A 762 -20.66 6.55 -22.23
N PHE A 763 -20.80 5.86 -21.09
CA PHE A 763 -20.94 4.42 -21.06
C PHE A 763 -22.40 4.00 -21.23
N THR A 764 -22.62 2.94 -21.97
CA THR A 764 -23.94 2.34 -22.22
C THR A 764 -23.90 0.84 -21.97
N THR A 765 -25.03 0.27 -21.61
CA THR A 765 -25.15 -1.16 -21.33
C THR A 765 -25.98 -1.84 -22.40
N LEU A 766 -25.43 -2.88 -22.98
CA LEU A 766 -26.08 -3.80 -23.89
C LEU A 766 -26.67 -4.96 -23.08
N SER A 767 -27.94 -5.25 -23.21
CA SER A 767 -28.62 -6.28 -22.40
C SER A 767 -29.34 -7.29 -23.29
N TRP A 768 -29.13 -8.58 -23.03
CA TRP A 768 -29.78 -9.70 -23.69
C TRP A 768 -30.57 -10.55 -22.69
N LEU A 769 -31.80 -10.92 -23.05
CA LEU A 769 -32.49 -12.04 -22.42
C LEU A 769 -31.91 -13.34 -22.99
N LEU A 770 -31.56 -14.28 -22.13
CA LEU A 770 -31.05 -15.57 -22.56
C LEU A 770 -32.18 -16.44 -23.10
N PRO A 771 -32.00 -17.12 -24.25
CA PRO A 771 -33.04 -17.99 -24.84
C PRO A 771 -33.46 -19.11 -23.91
N GLN A 772 -32.52 -19.59 -23.12
CA GLN A 772 -32.76 -20.56 -22.05
C GLN A 772 -32.03 -20.05 -20.80
N LYS A 773 -32.65 -20.22 -19.65
CA LYS A 773 -32.05 -19.94 -18.37
C LYS A 773 -30.82 -20.84 -18.15
N LEU A 774 -29.72 -20.27 -17.74
CA LEU A 774 -28.54 -21.02 -17.33
C LEU A 774 -28.79 -21.56 -15.91
N LYS A 775 -28.56 -22.84 -15.71
CA LYS A 775 -28.56 -23.48 -14.39
C LYS A 775 -27.19 -23.31 -13.71
N ALA A 776 -27.11 -23.68 -12.41
CA ALA A 776 -25.85 -23.67 -11.70
C ALA A 776 -24.74 -24.42 -12.48
N GLY A 777 -23.58 -23.78 -12.66
CA GLY A 777 -22.48 -24.32 -13.45
C GLY A 777 -21.51 -23.21 -13.92
N SER A 778 -20.57 -23.61 -14.74
CA SER A 778 -19.60 -22.71 -15.38
C SER A 778 -19.83 -22.66 -16.88
N TYR A 779 -19.92 -21.44 -17.44
CA TYR A 779 -20.26 -21.22 -18.85
C TYR A 779 -19.26 -20.29 -19.52
N PRO A 780 -18.56 -20.74 -20.58
CA PRO A 780 -17.64 -19.88 -21.30
C PRO A 780 -18.37 -18.78 -22.06
N ILE A 781 -17.90 -17.55 -21.90
CA ILE A 781 -18.29 -16.41 -22.73
C ILE A 781 -17.06 -15.92 -23.51
N ARG A 782 -17.18 -15.78 -24.82
CA ARG A 782 -16.09 -15.40 -25.73
C ARG A 782 -16.47 -14.19 -26.57
N PHE A 783 -15.52 -13.28 -26.69
CA PHE A 783 -15.61 -12.06 -27.47
C PHE A 783 -14.61 -12.10 -28.61
N SER A 784 -15.07 -11.85 -29.85
CA SER A 784 -14.21 -11.73 -31.01
C SER A 784 -14.72 -10.61 -31.91
N PRO A 785 -13.84 -9.95 -32.71
CA PRO A 785 -14.27 -8.90 -33.61
C PRO A 785 -15.17 -9.48 -34.70
N ASP A 786 -16.11 -8.68 -35.19
CA ASP A 786 -16.91 -8.99 -36.36
C ASP A 786 -16.23 -8.31 -37.59
N GLY A 787 -15.14 -8.92 -38.05
CA GLY A 787 -14.26 -8.38 -39.08
C GLY A 787 -12.77 -8.41 -38.69
N THR A 788 -11.97 -7.52 -39.27
CA THR A 788 -10.50 -7.47 -39.07
C THR A 788 -10.03 -6.42 -38.08
N GLU A 789 -10.95 -5.63 -37.50
CA GLU A 789 -10.64 -4.58 -36.55
C GLU A 789 -10.73 -5.08 -35.09
N TRP A 790 -10.50 -4.19 -34.16
CA TRP A 790 -10.66 -4.51 -32.74
C TRP A 790 -12.14 -4.76 -32.37
N THR A 791 -12.39 -5.61 -31.36
CA THR A 791 -13.67 -5.58 -30.64
C THR A 791 -13.88 -4.20 -30.03
N PRO A 792 -15.13 -3.79 -29.69
CA PRO A 792 -15.29 -2.66 -28.76
C PRO A 792 -14.57 -2.98 -27.44
N ALA A 793 -14.20 -1.94 -26.73
CA ALA A 793 -13.70 -2.04 -25.36
C ALA A 793 -14.84 -2.51 -24.44
N ILE A 794 -14.66 -3.64 -23.77
CA ILE A 794 -15.63 -4.21 -22.83
C ILE A 794 -15.21 -3.83 -21.41
N TYR A 795 -16.09 -3.13 -20.67
CA TYR A 795 -15.82 -2.58 -19.34
C TYR A 795 -16.44 -3.37 -18.20
N GLU A 796 -17.58 -4.00 -18.43
CA GLU A 796 -18.28 -4.82 -17.43
C GLU A 796 -19.05 -5.93 -18.13
N ILE A 797 -19.04 -7.11 -17.53
CA ILE A 797 -19.89 -8.24 -17.93
C ILE A 797 -20.65 -8.67 -16.68
N ARG A 798 -21.97 -8.59 -16.72
CA ARG A 798 -22.84 -8.90 -15.59
C ARG A 798 -23.88 -9.92 -15.97
N LEU A 799 -24.01 -10.96 -15.17
CA LEU A 799 -25.01 -12.00 -15.31
C LEU A 799 -26.10 -11.81 -14.24
N LEU A 800 -27.37 -11.84 -14.65
CA LEU A 800 -28.51 -11.56 -13.78
C LEU A 800 -29.47 -12.78 -13.71
N LYS A 801 -30.21 -12.82 -12.60
CA LYS A 801 -31.31 -13.79 -12.36
C LYS A 801 -32.37 -13.79 -13.42
#